data_37cb667d368cf32dc476bbecdab8dec8
#
_entry.id   37cb667d368cf32dc476bbecdab8dec8
#
_cell.length_a   1.000
_cell.length_b   1.000
_cell.length_c   1.000
_cell.angle_alpha   90.00
_cell.angle_beta   90.00
_cell.angle_gamma   90.00
#
_symmetry.space_group_name_H-M   'P 1'
#
loop_
_entity.id
_entity.type
_entity.pdbx_description
1 polymer ?
#
loop_
_entity_poly.entity_id
_entity_poly.type
_entity_poly.pdbx_seq_one_letter_code
_entity_poly.pdbx_strand_id
1 'polypeptide(L)'
;VSRQLKEEIRRGFARLEDPLAGLLAMLESSSDWKGKGHSLGYCITTELQLWIKAHPADPQSGTKLKKLQARVLGMLSQCPANLLDPLISIYQLHTADRNYLLEHVSHLYLQGNYKEAAMLSIKLKLQPDQDVEKMCTPLLLQDKANLVEEYVAEYPELQRKLLQTLDTWCEPSFNIRDIIRPYQGLSKCKPEKFNRRVLSKLIFRLLERFNVDPALCPNVINQRHLRTLNYLFYKRFVEKTMTEENWADHIQSTVGENRWLQGHLVQSLLRHCDARGAARWARHCRVPPEMLPQAVAEELQKLHIQDRLEEVPKVDNYEASKKKDYYQIPIPRENIHLLQTWEETLRCWEKVLQAGQVVGVDMEWKPSFGMVGKPRVALLQLALKDEVFLLDLTQLLEQAEAEGEKEKLPHFIQMLYSDAAIIKLGYGMSGDLSSLAATCSALKDTEKQMQGVVDLLAVDKQVDGLSPEHSHEERGVRQPEKGLSLLVQHVLGKPLDKTEQLSNWEKRPLREEQILYAASDAYCLLEIYERLCKDPESFGLGSDLTESLMGKQSKKPRAKKQLNKQEAPSPSGQEFQGPRMEPSRPPAPISPQEFSVVCDNMLQGLGRYLRCLGVDVRLLDNEDDHRKAAEIARQEGRVILTSGLPYQTLRSQVGEGRCFSVNCSQKAKEQALQVLKHFNVQVSLGDIFSRCQ
;
A
#
# COMPACT_ATOMS: atom_id res chain seq x y z
N VAL A 1 14.22 -28.78 -26.24
CA VAL A 1 15.38 -29.71 -26.43
C VAL A 1 14.83 -30.99 -27.02
N SER A 2 15.33 -31.40 -28.17
CA SER A 2 14.81 -32.58 -28.90
C SER A 2 15.00 -33.85 -28.07
N ARG A 3 14.03 -34.79 -28.15
CA ARG A 3 14.11 -36.10 -27.48
C ARG A 3 15.37 -36.82 -27.83
N GLN A 4 15.81 -36.70 -29.08
CA GLN A 4 17.07 -37.25 -29.57
C GLN A 4 18.31 -36.75 -28.80
N LEU A 5 18.39 -35.43 -28.52
CA LEU A 5 19.53 -34.87 -27.78
C LEU A 5 19.61 -35.45 -26.36
N LYS A 6 18.48 -35.63 -25.71
CA LYS A 6 18.42 -36.23 -24.35
C LYS A 6 18.89 -37.68 -24.36
N GLU A 7 18.50 -38.45 -25.38
CA GLU A 7 18.96 -39.85 -25.56
C GLU A 7 20.45 -39.93 -25.85
N GLU A 8 21.00 -39.02 -26.66
CA GLU A 8 22.45 -38.94 -26.93
C GLU A 8 23.23 -38.60 -25.66
N ILE A 9 22.74 -37.62 -24.85
CA ILE A 9 23.34 -37.27 -23.57
C ILE A 9 23.39 -38.47 -22.63
N ARG A 10 22.30 -39.24 -22.52
CA ARG A 10 22.23 -40.45 -21.67
C ARG A 10 23.16 -41.55 -22.16
N ARG A 11 23.26 -41.79 -23.48
CA ARG A 11 24.22 -42.71 -24.08
C ARG A 11 25.66 -42.26 -23.82
N GLY A 12 25.93 -40.97 -23.85
CA GLY A 12 27.23 -40.41 -23.51
C GLY A 12 27.64 -40.77 -22.08
N PHE A 13 26.76 -40.58 -21.12
CA PHE A 13 27.03 -40.92 -19.71
C PHE A 13 27.28 -42.41 -19.49
N ALA A 14 26.51 -43.28 -20.17
CA ALA A 14 26.69 -44.73 -20.06
C ALA A 14 28.05 -45.24 -20.60
N ARG A 15 28.74 -44.44 -21.42
CA ARG A 15 30.07 -44.78 -21.98
C ARG A 15 31.23 -44.24 -21.15
N LEU A 16 30.96 -43.32 -20.19
CA LEU A 16 31.99 -42.76 -19.34
C LEU A 16 32.27 -43.70 -18.16
N GLU A 17 33.53 -43.93 -17.87
CA GLU A 17 33.99 -44.69 -16.69
C GLU A 17 33.55 -43.98 -15.39
N ASP A 18 33.58 -42.65 -15.39
CA ASP A 18 33.11 -41.81 -14.28
C ASP A 18 32.27 -40.63 -14.81
N PRO A 19 30.92 -40.78 -14.88
CA PRO A 19 30.04 -39.72 -15.34
C PRO A 19 30.09 -38.45 -14.51
N LEU A 20 30.35 -38.55 -13.17
CA LEU A 20 30.46 -37.39 -12.27
C LEU A 20 31.72 -36.58 -12.59
N ALA A 21 32.87 -37.23 -12.73
CA ALA A 21 34.12 -36.59 -13.12
C ALA A 21 34.01 -35.99 -14.54
N GLY A 22 33.34 -36.70 -15.46
CA GLY A 22 33.11 -36.26 -16.83
C GLY A 22 32.26 -34.98 -16.93
N LEU A 23 31.15 -34.91 -16.20
CA LEU A 23 30.33 -33.68 -16.13
C LEU A 23 31.15 -32.48 -15.62
N LEU A 24 31.93 -32.69 -14.56
CA LEU A 24 32.70 -31.63 -13.94
C LEU A 24 33.78 -31.10 -14.89
N ALA A 25 34.52 -32.00 -15.56
CA ALA A 25 35.52 -31.63 -16.57
C ALA A 25 34.90 -30.86 -17.75
N MET A 26 33.70 -31.24 -18.18
CA MET A 26 32.95 -30.51 -19.21
C MET A 26 32.57 -29.12 -18.75
N LEU A 27 32.05 -28.97 -17.52
CA LEU A 27 31.66 -27.66 -16.97
C LEU A 27 32.88 -26.77 -16.73
N GLU A 28 34.03 -27.29 -16.33
CA GLU A 28 35.28 -26.54 -16.15
C GLU A 28 35.87 -26.06 -17.47
N SER A 29 35.77 -26.87 -18.54
CA SER A 29 36.36 -26.59 -19.85
C SER A 29 35.51 -25.68 -20.74
N SER A 30 34.21 -25.55 -20.48
CA SER A 30 33.27 -24.84 -21.34
C SER A 30 32.83 -23.50 -20.72
N SER A 31 32.85 -22.43 -21.49
CA SER A 31 32.29 -21.11 -21.09
C SER A 31 30.80 -20.97 -21.41
N ASP A 32 30.23 -21.81 -22.27
CA ASP A 32 28.88 -21.65 -22.82
C ASP A 32 27.75 -22.00 -21.83
N TRP A 33 28.06 -22.68 -20.72
CA TRP A 33 27.09 -22.99 -19.68
C TRP A 33 26.67 -21.74 -18.83
N LYS A 34 27.38 -20.59 -18.98
CA LYS A 34 27.08 -19.32 -18.30
C LYS A 34 25.85 -18.62 -18.87
N GLY A 35 25.22 -19.18 -19.91
CA GLY A 35 24.01 -18.59 -20.53
C GLY A 35 22.79 -18.58 -19.64
N LYS A 36 21.91 -17.58 -19.85
CA LYS A 36 20.60 -17.48 -19.17
C LYS A 36 19.63 -18.51 -19.78
N GLY A 37 18.91 -19.25 -18.93
CA GLY A 37 17.82 -20.12 -19.34
C GLY A 37 18.25 -21.57 -19.62
N HIS A 38 17.64 -22.21 -20.62
CA HIS A 38 17.88 -23.61 -20.98
C HIS A 38 19.17 -23.82 -21.81
N SER A 39 20.32 -23.49 -21.21
CA SER A 39 21.63 -23.76 -21.85
C SER A 39 21.87 -25.26 -22.00
N LEU A 40 22.76 -25.64 -22.94
CA LEU A 40 23.16 -27.03 -23.14
C LEU A 40 23.71 -27.63 -21.83
N GLY A 41 24.53 -26.87 -21.10
CA GLY A 41 25.05 -27.26 -19.77
C GLY A 41 23.95 -27.58 -18.76
N TYR A 42 22.90 -26.76 -18.69
CA TYR A 42 21.74 -27.04 -17.83
C TYR A 42 21.03 -28.33 -18.25
N CYS A 43 20.84 -28.56 -19.55
CA CYS A 43 20.21 -29.76 -20.06
C CYS A 43 21.03 -31.01 -19.72
N ILE A 44 22.34 -30.97 -19.95
CA ILE A 44 23.25 -32.10 -19.66
C ILE A 44 23.24 -32.39 -18.15
N THR A 45 23.35 -31.37 -17.30
CA THR A 45 23.33 -31.52 -15.84
C THR A 45 22.02 -32.13 -15.34
N THR A 46 20.89 -31.66 -15.86
CA THR A 46 19.56 -32.19 -15.49
C THR A 46 19.37 -33.64 -15.97
N GLU A 47 19.82 -33.99 -17.19
CA GLU A 47 19.74 -35.37 -17.69
C GLU A 47 20.67 -36.30 -16.90
N LEU A 48 21.85 -35.86 -16.46
CA LEU A 48 22.72 -36.66 -15.56
C LEU A 48 22.04 -36.89 -14.21
N GLN A 49 21.38 -35.86 -13.63
CA GLN A 49 20.65 -36.01 -12.37
C GLN A 49 19.55 -37.09 -12.49
N LEU A 50 18.81 -37.10 -13.60
CA LEU A 50 17.80 -38.12 -13.87
C LEU A 50 18.41 -39.48 -14.11
N TRP A 51 19.55 -39.55 -14.82
CA TRP A 51 20.26 -40.79 -15.12
C TRP A 51 20.79 -41.43 -13.82
N ILE A 52 21.40 -40.68 -12.90
CA ILE A 52 21.88 -41.17 -11.60
C ILE A 52 20.71 -41.73 -10.76
N LYS A 53 19.54 -41.06 -10.76
CA LYS A 53 18.36 -41.59 -10.08
C LYS A 53 17.87 -42.93 -10.62
N ALA A 54 18.00 -43.11 -11.93
CA ALA A 54 17.63 -44.38 -12.60
C ALA A 54 18.69 -45.46 -12.47
N HIS A 55 19.95 -45.12 -12.23
CA HIS A 55 21.09 -46.03 -12.11
C HIS A 55 21.83 -45.72 -10.80
N PRO A 56 21.27 -46.11 -9.63
CA PRO A 56 21.95 -45.93 -8.36
C PRO A 56 23.23 -46.74 -8.37
N ALA A 57 24.36 -46.04 -8.44
CA ALA A 57 25.69 -46.67 -8.38
C ALA A 57 26.02 -47.04 -6.93
N ASP A 58 26.86 -48.04 -6.75
CA ASP A 58 27.47 -48.35 -5.45
C ASP A 58 28.10 -47.10 -4.84
N PRO A 59 28.00 -46.90 -3.51
CA PRO A 59 28.52 -45.70 -2.86
C PRO A 59 30.00 -45.52 -3.22
N GLN A 60 30.29 -44.45 -3.97
CA GLN A 60 31.66 -44.12 -4.37
C GLN A 60 32.55 -44.05 -3.12
N SER A 61 33.79 -44.53 -3.23
CA SER A 61 34.79 -44.38 -2.17
C SER A 61 34.76 -42.95 -1.62
N GLY A 62 34.57 -42.78 -0.29
CA GLY A 62 34.39 -41.49 0.35
C GLY A 62 35.47 -40.44 0.03
N THR A 63 36.70 -40.89 -0.29
CA THR A 63 37.81 -40.04 -0.73
C THR A 63 37.62 -39.48 -2.14
N LYS A 64 37.05 -40.29 -3.07
CA LYS A 64 36.78 -39.84 -4.45
C LYS A 64 35.66 -38.78 -4.48
N LEU A 65 34.57 -39.01 -3.73
CA LEU A 65 33.47 -38.06 -3.63
C LEU A 65 33.93 -36.72 -3.00
N LYS A 66 34.74 -36.77 -1.94
CA LYS A 66 35.29 -35.55 -1.30
C LYS A 66 36.12 -34.70 -2.30
N LYS A 67 36.93 -35.33 -3.16
CA LYS A 67 37.68 -34.60 -4.20
C LYS A 67 36.77 -33.95 -5.22
N LEU A 68 35.68 -34.61 -5.64
CA LEU A 68 34.69 -34.04 -6.56
C LEU A 68 33.91 -32.90 -5.90
N GLN A 69 33.51 -33.08 -4.64
CA GLN A 69 32.85 -32.02 -3.85
C GLN A 69 33.70 -30.75 -3.76
N ALA A 70 35.02 -30.88 -3.48
CA ALA A 70 35.93 -29.75 -3.42
C ALA A 70 36.05 -29.00 -4.76
N ARG A 71 36.11 -29.73 -5.89
CA ARG A 71 36.15 -29.14 -7.24
C ARG A 71 34.88 -28.41 -7.58
N VAL A 72 33.70 -29.00 -7.29
CA VAL A 72 32.39 -28.36 -7.51
C VAL A 72 32.27 -27.07 -6.71
N LEU A 73 32.61 -27.10 -5.42
CA LEU A 73 32.57 -25.90 -4.57
C LEU A 73 33.41 -24.77 -5.15
N GLY A 74 34.60 -25.04 -5.68
CA GLY A 74 35.46 -24.03 -6.30
C GLY A 74 34.83 -23.35 -7.53
N MET A 75 33.95 -24.02 -8.25
CA MET A 75 33.30 -23.46 -9.43
C MET A 75 31.92 -22.85 -9.17
N LEU A 76 31.28 -23.13 -8.02
CA LEU A 76 29.91 -22.65 -7.72
C LEU A 76 29.75 -21.11 -7.72
N SER A 77 30.81 -20.38 -7.41
CA SER A 77 30.81 -18.89 -7.47
C SER A 77 30.55 -18.33 -8.88
N GLN A 78 30.87 -19.11 -9.90
CA GLN A 78 30.70 -18.73 -11.31
C GLN A 78 29.45 -19.37 -11.95
N CYS A 79 28.78 -20.29 -11.23
CA CYS A 79 27.62 -21.01 -11.74
C CYS A 79 26.37 -20.15 -11.80
N PRO A 80 25.55 -20.26 -12.86
CA PRO A 80 24.20 -19.75 -12.88
C PRO A 80 23.35 -20.38 -11.76
N ALA A 81 22.44 -19.56 -11.18
CA ALA A 81 21.60 -19.98 -10.05
C ALA A 81 20.77 -21.25 -10.32
N ASN A 82 20.35 -21.47 -11.57
CA ASN A 82 19.59 -22.65 -11.99
C ASN A 82 20.39 -23.96 -11.96
N LEU A 83 21.72 -23.92 -11.94
CA LEU A 83 22.59 -25.10 -11.84
C LEU A 83 22.92 -25.50 -10.40
N LEU A 84 22.70 -24.61 -9.42
CA LEU A 84 23.05 -24.88 -8.02
C LEU A 84 22.35 -26.14 -7.48
N ASP A 85 21.02 -26.23 -7.59
CA ASP A 85 20.25 -27.34 -7.06
C ASP A 85 20.63 -28.69 -7.72
N PRO A 86 20.73 -28.81 -9.06
CA PRO A 86 21.23 -30.01 -9.70
C PRO A 86 22.64 -30.42 -9.24
N LEU A 87 23.58 -29.46 -9.14
CA LEU A 87 24.95 -29.75 -8.72
C LEU A 87 25.04 -30.19 -7.26
N ILE A 88 24.32 -29.53 -6.36
CA ILE A 88 24.21 -29.89 -4.93
C ILE A 88 23.69 -31.33 -4.81
N SER A 89 22.67 -31.69 -5.59
CA SER A 89 22.07 -33.02 -5.57
C SER A 89 23.01 -34.10 -6.17
N ILE A 90 23.61 -33.84 -7.34
CA ILE A 90 24.50 -34.79 -8.05
C ILE A 90 25.72 -35.12 -7.19
N TYR A 91 26.38 -34.10 -6.64
CA TYR A 91 27.61 -34.28 -5.85
C TYR A 91 27.36 -34.43 -4.36
N GLN A 92 26.10 -34.56 -3.93
CA GLN A 92 25.69 -34.77 -2.54
C GLN A 92 26.37 -33.75 -1.57
N LEU A 93 26.41 -32.46 -1.94
CA LEU A 93 27.13 -31.44 -1.15
C LEU A 93 26.59 -31.30 0.28
N HIS A 94 25.36 -31.72 0.53
CA HIS A 94 24.78 -31.77 1.87
C HIS A 94 25.45 -32.81 2.79
N THR A 95 26.23 -33.74 2.25
CA THR A 95 26.99 -34.72 3.02
C THR A 95 28.45 -34.31 3.25
N ALA A 96 28.89 -33.21 2.66
CA ALA A 96 30.24 -32.68 2.86
C ALA A 96 30.45 -32.19 4.30
N ASP A 97 31.71 -32.09 4.73
CA ASP A 97 32.05 -31.58 6.04
C ASP A 97 31.49 -30.14 6.25
N ARG A 98 30.73 -29.92 7.32
CA ARG A 98 30.03 -28.66 7.56
C ARG A 98 30.99 -27.48 7.76
N ASN A 99 32.12 -27.71 8.44
CA ASN A 99 33.12 -26.65 8.66
C ASN A 99 33.77 -26.26 7.33
N TYR A 100 34.07 -27.23 6.48
CA TYR A 100 34.61 -26.96 5.13
C TYR A 100 33.62 -26.15 4.26
N LEU A 101 32.32 -26.45 4.35
CA LEU A 101 31.28 -25.66 3.66
C LEU A 101 31.21 -24.23 4.20
N LEU A 102 31.27 -24.05 5.51
CA LEU A 102 31.29 -22.73 6.16
C LEU A 102 32.53 -21.91 5.81
N GLU A 103 33.71 -22.53 5.75
CA GLU A 103 34.93 -21.88 5.29
C GLU A 103 34.81 -21.42 3.83
N HIS A 104 34.21 -22.24 2.98
CA HIS A 104 33.99 -21.89 1.58
C HIS A 104 33.02 -20.69 1.45
N VAL A 105 31.91 -20.68 2.17
CA VAL A 105 30.99 -19.55 2.22
C VAL A 105 31.68 -18.28 2.74
N SER A 106 32.51 -18.40 3.78
CA SER A 106 33.31 -17.29 4.31
C SER A 106 34.29 -16.74 3.27
N HIS A 107 34.91 -17.61 2.48
CA HIS A 107 35.79 -17.20 1.39
C HIS A 107 35.03 -16.44 0.29
N LEU A 108 33.84 -16.92 -0.13
CA LEU A 108 32.97 -16.19 -1.07
C LEU A 108 32.59 -14.82 -0.54
N TYR A 109 32.25 -14.74 0.75
CA TYR A 109 31.94 -13.48 1.41
C TYR A 109 33.11 -12.51 1.36
N LEU A 110 34.33 -12.96 1.70
CA LEU A 110 35.56 -12.12 1.67
C LEU A 110 35.91 -11.63 0.26
N GLN A 111 35.56 -12.41 -0.77
CA GLN A 111 35.73 -12.02 -2.17
C GLN A 111 34.65 -11.01 -2.65
N GLY A 112 33.69 -10.64 -1.80
CA GLY A 112 32.58 -9.76 -2.17
C GLY A 112 31.42 -10.44 -2.92
N ASN A 113 31.44 -11.78 -3.04
CA ASN A 113 30.40 -12.58 -3.67
C ASN A 113 29.24 -12.89 -2.70
N TYR A 114 28.66 -11.81 -2.11
CA TYR A 114 27.67 -11.92 -1.02
C TYR A 114 26.39 -12.65 -1.42
N LYS A 115 25.94 -12.44 -2.65
CA LYS A 115 24.75 -13.12 -3.19
C LYS A 115 24.98 -14.63 -3.27
N GLU A 116 26.11 -15.02 -3.82
CA GLU A 116 26.50 -16.42 -4.02
C GLU A 116 26.72 -17.11 -2.67
N ALA A 117 27.36 -16.42 -1.73
CA ALA A 117 27.54 -16.89 -0.35
C ALA A 117 26.19 -17.15 0.35
N ALA A 118 25.25 -16.21 0.25
CA ALA A 118 23.92 -16.35 0.84
C ALA A 118 23.10 -17.46 0.17
N MET A 119 23.11 -17.56 -1.17
CA MET A 119 22.40 -18.61 -1.89
C MET A 119 22.93 -20.00 -1.54
N LEU A 120 24.26 -20.16 -1.45
CA LEU A 120 24.86 -21.42 -1.05
C LEU A 120 24.51 -21.78 0.39
N SER A 121 24.52 -20.79 1.30
CA SER A 121 24.11 -20.99 2.69
C SER A 121 22.65 -21.47 2.81
N ILE A 122 21.73 -20.86 2.03
CA ILE A 122 20.31 -21.26 1.99
C ILE A 122 20.19 -22.70 1.50
N LYS A 123 20.83 -23.03 0.39
CA LYS A 123 20.71 -24.34 -0.25
C LYS A 123 21.31 -25.48 0.59
N LEU A 124 22.37 -25.20 1.34
CA LEU A 124 23.05 -26.18 2.21
C LEU A 124 22.62 -26.08 3.69
N LYS A 125 21.63 -25.21 4.02
CA LYS A 125 21.10 -24.99 5.38
C LYS A 125 22.18 -24.65 6.41
N LEU A 126 23.07 -23.72 6.05
CA LEU A 126 24.19 -23.28 6.87
C LEU A 126 23.90 -22.02 7.70
N GLN A 127 22.72 -21.40 7.54
CA GLN A 127 22.37 -20.11 8.13
C GLN A 127 22.47 -20.10 9.67
N PRO A 128 22.09 -21.19 10.43
CA PRO A 128 22.19 -21.18 11.89
C PRO A 128 23.60 -20.99 12.43
N ASP A 129 24.61 -21.37 11.66
CA ASP A 129 26.02 -21.28 12.07
C ASP A 129 26.70 -19.97 11.63
N GLN A 130 25.93 -19.05 11.08
CA GLN A 130 26.44 -17.80 10.52
C GLN A 130 25.87 -16.59 11.25
N ASP A 131 26.59 -15.48 11.18
CA ASP A 131 26.11 -14.21 11.68
C ASP A 131 25.13 -13.59 10.68
N VAL A 132 23.85 -13.49 11.08
CA VAL A 132 22.78 -12.95 10.25
C VAL A 132 23.00 -11.49 9.87
N GLU A 133 23.53 -10.66 10.78
CA GLU A 133 23.82 -9.25 10.50
C GLU A 133 24.90 -9.14 9.42
N LYS A 134 26.02 -9.86 9.62
CA LYS A 134 27.13 -9.88 8.67
C LYS A 134 26.69 -10.35 7.28
N MET A 135 25.89 -11.41 7.20
CA MET A 135 25.46 -11.96 5.92
C MET A 135 24.40 -11.11 5.21
N CYS A 136 23.46 -10.51 5.96
CA CYS A 136 22.33 -9.77 5.40
C CYS A 136 22.67 -8.31 5.05
N THR A 137 23.58 -7.67 5.77
CA THR A 137 23.93 -6.25 5.55
C THR A 137 24.34 -5.94 4.10
N PRO A 138 25.33 -6.60 3.50
CA PRO A 138 25.73 -6.29 2.14
C PRO A 138 24.63 -6.60 1.11
N LEU A 139 23.74 -7.57 1.38
CA LEU A 139 22.58 -7.86 0.52
C LEU A 139 21.56 -6.73 0.56
N LEU A 140 21.30 -6.15 1.73
CA LEU A 140 20.43 -4.99 1.87
C LEU A 140 21.00 -3.77 1.14
N LEU A 141 22.32 -3.52 1.27
CA LEU A 141 23.00 -2.45 0.56
C LEU A 141 22.95 -2.62 -0.97
N GLN A 142 22.88 -3.85 -1.46
CA GLN A 142 22.71 -4.17 -2.88
C GLN A 142 21.23 -4.21 -3.35
N ASP A 143 20.26 -3.80 -2.50
CA ASP A 143 18.81 -3.82 -2.81
C ASP A 143 18.27 -5.24 -3.06
N LYS A 144 18.78 -6.24 -2.33
CA LYS A 144 18.39 -7.65 -2.44
C LYS A 144 17.57 -8.11 -1.22
N ALA A 145 16.63 -7.31 -0.79
CA ALA A 145 15.79 -7.62 0.38
C ALA A 145 15.05 -8.97 0.28
N ASN A 146 14.63 -9.35 -0.93
CA ASN A 146 13.98 -10.66 -1.12
C ASN A 146 14.88 -11.84 -0.78
N LEU A 147 16.19 -11.75 -1.06
CA LEU A 147 17.14 -12.80 -0.69
C LEU A 147 17.40 -12.83 0.81
N VAL A 148 17.37 -11.66 1.48
CA VAL A 148 17.42 -11.60 2.96
C VAL A 148 16.21 -12.26 3.58
N GLU A 149 15.02 -12.05 3.02
CA GLU A 149 13.80 -12.72 3.46
C GLU A 149 13.88 -14.24 3.31
N GLU A 150 14.42 -14.71 2.18
CA GLU A 150 14.63 -16.13 1.92
C GLU A 150 15.68 -16.72 2.88
N TYR A 151 16.75 -15.96 3.17
CA TYR A 151 17.82 -16.39 4.07
C TYR A 151 17.33 -16.73 5.47
N VAL A 152 16.38 -16.00 6.01
CA VAL A 152 15.85 -16.21 7.38
C VAL A 152 14.54 -17.00 7.41
N ALA A 153 13.95 -17.34 6.24
CA ALA A 153 12.57 -17.84 6.15
C ALA A 153 12.30 -19.10 7.00
N GLU A 154 13.25 -20.02 7.09
CA GLU A 154 13.08 -21.29 7.81
C GLU A 154 13.52 -21.23 9.30
N TYR A 155 14.09 -20.10 9.77
CA TYR A 155 14.72 -20.02 11.10
C TYR A 155 14.15 -18.87 11.95
N PRO A 156 13.16 -19.13 12.84
CA PRO A 156 12.54 -18.11 13.67
C PRO A 156 13.51 -17.29 14.52
N GLU A 157 14.59 -17.92 15.01
CA GLU A 157 15.60 -17.20 15.81
C GLU A 157 16.38 -16.18 14.96
N LEU A 158 16.71 -16.54 13.72
CA LEU A 158 17.37 -15.60 12.80
C LEU A 158 16.43 -14.47 12.36
N GLN A 159 15.14 -14.75 12.22
CA GLN A 159 14.11 -13.74 11.95
C GLN A 159 14.07 -12.70 13.08
N ARG A 160 14.01 -13.17 14.33
CA ARG A 160 14.01 -12.28 15.50
C ARG A 160 15.29 -11.45 15.60
N LYS A 161 16.46 -12.10 15.46
CA LYS A 161 17.75 -11.43 15.52
C LYS A 161 17.89 -10.38 14.42
N LEU A 162 17.50 -10.70 13.20
CA LEU A 162 17.50 -9.75 12.07
C LEU A 162 16.60 -8.55 12.35
N LEU A 163 15.36 -8.78 12.82
CA LEU A 163 14.40 -7.73 13.14
C LEU A 163 14.93 -6.79 14.23
N GLN A 164 15.50 -7.34 15.30
CA GLN A 164 16.11 -6.55 16.39
C GLN A 164 17.28 -5.69 15.87
N THR A 165 18.16 -6.27 15.04
CA THR A 165 19.29 -5.54 14.45
C THR A 165 18.79 -4.39 13.56
N LEU A 166 17.81 -4.65 12.69
CA LEU A 166 17.24 -3.62 11.82
C LEU A 166 16.52 -2.52 12.60
N ASP A 167 15.85 -2.88 13.71
CA ASP A 167 15.18 -1.91 14.58
C ASP A 167 16.17 -1.01 15.31
N THR A 168 17.30 -1.55 15.77
CA THR A 168 18.39 -0.76 16.35
C THR A 168 18.92 0.29 15.34
N TRP A 169 19.02 -0.06 14.06
CA TRP A 169 19.43 0.90 13.01
C TRP A 169 18.36 1.98 12.74
N CYS A 170 17.13 1.79 13.20
CA CYS A 170 16.08 2.79 13.12
C CYS A 170 16.06 3.77 14.30
N GLU A 171 16.87 3.56 15.33
CA GLU A 171 16.97 4.47 16.48
C GLU A 171 17.39 5.89 16.03
N PRO A 172 16.75 6.97 16.55
CA PRO A 172 17.04 8.35 16.14
C PRO A 172 18.50 8.79 16.32
N SER A 173 19.20 8.26 17.34
CA SER A 173 20.60 8.52 17.61
C SER A 173 21.56 7.71 16.74
N PHE A 174 21.08 6.62 16.10
CA PHE A 174 21.93 5.70 15.35
C PHE A 174 22.39 6.30 14.01
N ASN A 175 23.70 6.21 13.75
CA ASN A 175 24.28 6.70 12.50
C ASN A 175 24.39 5.57 11.46
N ILE A 176 23.44 5.52 10.55
CA ILE A 176 23.41 4.51 9.45
C ILE A 176 24.69 4.52 8.61
N ARG A 177 25.41 5.64 8.54
CA ARG A 177 26.66 5.75 7.77
C ARG A 177 27.75 4.81 8.29
N ASP A 178 27.73 4.50 9.59
CA ASP A 178 28.73 3.60 10.19
C ASP A 178 28.56 2.16 9.70
N ILE A 179 27.34 1.75 9.39
CA ILE A 179 27.06 0.44 8.76
C ILE A 179 27.49 0.43 7.28
N ILE A 180 27.37 1.54 6.58
CA ILE A 180 27.69 1.65 5.16
C ILE A 180 29.20 1.73 4.93
N ARG A 181 29.94 2.37 5.85
CA ARG A 181 31.36 2.66 5.72
C ARG A 181 32.23 1.45 5.34
N PRO A 182 32.10 0.26 5.95
CA PRO A 182 32.89 -0.92 5.58
C PRO A 182 32.65 -1.40 4.14
N TYR A 183 31.54 -0.98 3.53
CA TYR A 183 31.07 -1.45 2.23
C TYR A 183 31.14 -0.38 1.12
N GLN A 184 31.82 0.73 1.33
CA GLN A 184 31.89 1.85 0.36
C GLN A 184 32.51 1.46 -1.00
N GLY A 185 33.33 0.42 -1.06
CA GLY A 185 33.93 -0.12 -2.30
C GLY A 185 33.09 -1.17 -3.03
N LEU A 186 31.88 -1.48 -2.55
CA LEU A 186 31.03 -2.50 -3.13
C LEU A 186 30.51 -2.13 -4.51
N SER A 187 30.73 -2.99 -5.49
CA SER A 187 30.05 -2.90 -6.77
C SER A 187 28.55 -3.04 -6.59
N LYS A 188 27.75 -2.13 -7.20
CA LYS A 188 26.27 -2.12 -7.14
C LYS A 188 25.69 -1.77 -5.76
N CYS A 189 26.45 -1.17 -4.85
CA CYS A 189 25.92 -0.63 -3.62
C CYS A 189 25.04 0.58 -3.92
N LYS A 190 23.87 0.65 -3.25
CA LYS A 190 22.90 1.74 -3.34
C LYS A 190 22.67 2.35 -1.96
N PRO A 191 23.64 3.10 -1.41
CA PRO A 191 23.55 3.64 -0.06
C PRO A 191 22.34 4.56 0.13
N GLU A 192 21.91 5.24 -0.93
CA GLU A 192 20.75 6.12 -0.96
C GLU A 192 19.42 5.38 -0.67
N LYS A 193 19.40 4.07 -0.92
CA LYS A 193 18.26 3.21 -0.57
C LYS A 193 18.33 2.66 0.84
N PHE A 194 19.45 2.83 1.53
CA PHE A 194 19.66 2.34 2.90
C PHE A 194 19.39 3.47 3.90
N ASN A 195 18.12 3.81 4.09
CA ASN A 195 17.67 4.85 5.01
C ASN A 195 16.57 4.33 5.94
N ARG A 196 16.29 5.06 7.03
CA ARG A 196 15.31 4.66 8.04
C ARG A 196 13.92 4.41 7.48
N ARG A 197 13.48 5.15 6.45
CA ARG A 197 12.17 4.97 5.83
C ARG A 197 12.06 3.63 5.11
N VAL A 198 13.11 3.24 4.39
CA VAL A 198 13.17 1.96 3.67
C VAL A 198 13.31 0.81 4.67
N LEU A 199 14.17 0.95 5.69
CA LEU A 199 14.33 -0.04 6.77
C LEU A 199 13.02 -0.26 7.53
N SER A 200 12.31 0.81 7.90
CA SER A 200 11.00 0.70 8.57
C SER A 200 10.00 -0.09 7.72
N LYS A 201 9.94 0.17 6.40
CA LYS A 201 9.06 -0.60 5.49
C LYS A 201 9.44 -2.07 5.43
N LEU A 202 10.75 -2.36 5.40
CA LEU A 202 11.26 -3.74 5.40
C LEU A 202 10.90 -4.44 6.72
N ILE A 203 11.13 -3.80 7.87
CA ILE A 203 10.80 -4.35 9.19
C ILE A 203 9.32 -4.71 9.26
N PHE A 204 8.41 -3.79 8.88
CA PHE A 204 6.97 -4.07 8.90
C PHE A 204 6.59 -5.22 7.96
N ARG A 205 7.18 -5.30 6.77
CA ARG A 205 6.96 -6.41 5.85
C ARG A 205 7.44 -7.76 6.43
N LEU A 206 8.58 -7.77 7.12
CA LEU A 206 9.11 -8.97 7.78
C LEU A 206 8.25 -9.38 8.99
N LEU A 207 7.81 -8.42 9.82
CA LEU A 207 6.90 -8.67 10.95
C LEU A 207 5.60 -9.35 10.48
N GLU A 208 5.00 -8.81 9.42
CA GLU A 208 3.78 -9.37 8.81
C GLU A 208 4.02 -10.74 8.19
N ARG A 209 5.07 -10.88 7.37
CA ARG A 209 5.38 -12.13 6.66
C ARG A 209 5.64 -13.30 7.59
N PHE A 210 6.36 -13.06 8.69
CA PHE A 210 6.76 -14.09 9.63
C PHE A 210 5.86 -14.16 10.88
N ASN A 211 4.82 -13.35 10.92
CA ASN A 211 3.89 -13.24 12.06
C ASN A 211 4.61 -13.06 13.41
N VAL A 212 5.59 -12.15 13.45
CA VAL A 212 6.37 -11.84 14.64
C VAL A 212 5.72 -10.68 15.38
N ASP A 213 5.72 -10.75 16.72
CA ASP A 213 5.17 -9.69 17.58
C ASP A 213 5.88 -8.35 17.32
N PRO A 214 5.15 -7.30 16.94
CA PRO A 214 5.70 -5.95 16.74
C PRO A 214 6.44 -5.38 17.95
N ALA A 215 6.14 -5.82 19.17
CA ALA A 215 6.83 -5.40 20.40
C ALA A 215 8.34 -5.68 20.35
N LEU A 216 8.78 -6.59 19.48
CA LEU A 216 10.21 -6.86 19.25
C LEU A 216 10.97 -5.67 18.62
N CYS A 217 10.25 -4.74 17.98
CA CYS A 217 10.81 -3.61 17.23
C CYS A 217 10.35 -2.26 17.80
N PRO A 218 10.73 -1.90 19.04
CA PRO A 218 10.20 -0.72 19.74
C PRO A 218 10.56 0.60 19.05
N ASN A 219 11.73 0.71 18.41
CA ASN A 219 12.16 1.96 17.78
C ASN A 219 11.28 2.32 16.59
N VAL A 220 11.03 1.38 15.70
CA VAL A 220 10.21 1.62 14.51
C VAL A 220 8.73 1.82 14.89
N ILE A 221 8.25 1.14 15.92
CA ILE A 221 6.90 1.29 16.46
C ILE A 221 6.73 2.69 17.09
N ASN A 222 7.66 3.10 17.96
CA ASN A 222 7.61 4.41 18.60
C ASN A 222 7.63 5.55 17.56
N GLN A 223 8.50 5.49 16.56
CA GLN A 223 8.53 6.48 15.50
C GLN A 223 7.23 6.53 14.69
N ARG A 224 6.59 5.40 14.51
CA ARG A 224 5.30 5.32 13.84
C ARG A 224 4.20 5.97 14.68
N HIS A 225 4.11 5.63 15.97
CA HIS A 225 3.16 6.24 16.90
C HIS A 225 3.39 7.76 17.01
N LEU A 226 4.64 8.21 16.99
CA LEU A 226 4.94 9.65 16.96
C LEU A 226 4.39 10.34 15.69
N ARG A 227 4.49 9.70 14.53
CA ARG A 227 3.89 10.24 13.29
C ARG A 227 2.36 10.28 13.39
N THR A 228 1.77 9.23 13.93
CA THR A 228 0.32 9.17 14.23
C THR A 228 -0.07 10.29 15.18
N LEU A 229 0.65 10.48 16.27
CA LEU A 229 0.43 11.55 17.23
C LEU A 229 0.46 12.93 16.54
N ASN A 230 1.47 13.22 15.75
CA ASN A 230 1.58 14.47 15.00
C ASN A 230 0.42 14.66 13.99
N TYR A 231 -0.01 13.58 13.33
CA TYR A 231 -1.17 13.61 12.43
C TYR A 231 -2.47 13.92 13.18
N LEU A 232 -2.68 13.31 14.36
CA LEU A 232 -3.84 13.56 15.21
C LEU A 232 -3.88 15.02 15.68
N PHE A 233 -2.72 15.60 16.06
CA PHE A 233 -2.62 17.03 16.37
C PHE A 233 -2.98 17.93 15.18
N TYR A 234 -2.47 17.57 14.00
CA TYR A 234 -2.79 18.30 12.78
C TYR A 234 -4.30 18.27 12.49
N LYS A 235 -4.93 17.10 12.56
CA LYS A 235 -6.38 16.93 12.34
C LYS A 235 -7.24 17.71 13.33
N ARG A 236 -6.86 17.74 14.61
CA ARG A 236 -7.61 18.41 15.66
C ARG A 236 -7.44 19.93 15.66
N PHE A 237 -6.19 20.41 15.62
CA PHE A 237 -5.86 21.80 15.90
C PHE A 237 -5.64 22.65 14.64
N VAL A 238 -5.21 22.06 13.54
CA VAL A 238 -4.92 22.77 12.28
C VAL A 238 -6.07 22.63 11.31
N GLU A 239 -6.44 21.41 10.96
CA GLU A 239 -7.51 21.12 10.00
C GLU A 239 -8.91 21.24 10.63
N LYS A 240 -9.01 21.01 11.94
CA LYS A 240 -10.26 21.08 12.72
C LYS A 240 -11.37 20.15 12.21
N THR A 241 -10.98 18.99 11.67
CA THR A 241 -11.89 17.97 11.11
C THR A 241 -12.17 16.83 12.08
N MET A 242 -11.51 16.77 13.25
CA MET A 242 -11.67 15.72 14.24
C MET A 242 -12.28 16.26 15.53
N THR A 243 -13.31 15.60 16.04
CA THR A 243 -13.93 15.93 17.32
C THR A 243 -12.98 15.70 18.48
N GLU A 244 -13.27 16.29 19.63
CA GLU A 244 -12.47 16.11 20.85
C GLU A 244 -12.52 14.65 21.33
N GLU A 245 -13.70 14.03 21.28
CA GLU A 245 -13.91 12.65 21.68
C GLU A 245 -13.14 11.67 20.83
N ASN A 246 -13.25 11.78 19.50
CA ASN A 246 -12.50 10.94 18.57
C ASN A 246 -10.99 11.12 18.74
N TRP A 247 -10.56 12.38 18.94
CA TRP A 247 -9.15 12.68 19.17
C TRP A 247 -8.66 12.07 20.49
N ALA A 248 -9.44 12.18 21.57
CA ALA A 248 -9.14 11.60 22.87
C ALA A 248 -8.93 10.07 22.78
N ASP A 249 -9.87 9.38 22.15
CA ASP A 249 -9.82 7.93 21.98
C ASP A 249 -8.56 7.47 21.21
N HIS A 250 -8.20 8.17 20.14
CA HIS A 250 -7.01 7.86 19.36
C HIS A 250 -5.72 8.20 20.08
N ILE A 251 -5.66 9.34 20.78
CA ILE A 251 -4.49 9.70 21.59
C ILE A 251 -4.26 8.66 22.67
N GLN A 252 -5.30 8.28 23.42
CA GLN A 252 -5.20 7.28 24.47
C GLN A 252 -4.69 5.93 23.93
N SER A 253 -5.23 5.48 22.80
CA SER A 253 -4.82 4.22 22.17
C SER A 253 -3.40 4.27 21.57
N THR A 254 -2.95 5.44 21.08
CA THR A 254 -1.63 5.62 20.45
C THR A 254 -0.53 5.78 21.48
N VAL A 255 -0.78 6.57 22.53
CA VAL A 255 0.21 6.93 23.53
C VAL A 255 0.27 5.87 24.65
N GLY A 256 -0.90 5.43 25.16
CA GLY A 256 -1.01 4.46 26.22
C GLY A 256 -0.09 4.76 27.41
N GLU A 257 0.60 3.74 27.89
CA GLU A 257 1.59 3.85 28.98
C GLU A 257 3.03 4.11 28.50
N ASN A 258 3.22 4.39 27.20
CA ASN A 258 4.54 4.62 26.63
C ASN A 258 5.09 5.99 27.06
N ARG A 259 6.01 5.98 28.03
CA ARG A 259 6.60 7.21 28.62
C ARG A 259 7.24 8.13 27.60
N TRP A 260 7.92 7.58 26.59
CA TRP A 260 8.53 8.38 25.54
C TRP A 260 7.48 9.14 24.71
N LEU A 261 6.39 8.49 24.35
CA LEU A 261 5.26 9.12 23.66
C LEU A 261 4.50 10.11 24.56
N GLN A 262 4.36 9.81 25.83
CA GLN A 262 3.76 10.74 26.81
C GLN A 262 4.54 12.04 26.91
N GLY A 263 5.87 12.00 26.89
CA GLY A 263 6.71 13.19 26.82
C GLY A 263 6.47 14.02 25.56
N HIS A 264 6.38 13.38 24.40
CA HIS A 264 6.04 14.04 23.13
C HIS A 264 4.61 14.61 23.12
N LEU A 265 3.66 13.90 23.71
CA LEU A 265 2.29 14.37 23.88
C LEU A 265 2.26 15.69 24.65
N VAL A 266 2.88 15.74 25.82
CA VAL A 266 2.92 16.95 26.68
C VAL A 266 3.55 18.12 25.92
N GLN A 267 4.69 17.91 25.26
CA GLN A 267 5.33 18.95 24.44
C GLN A 267 4.42 19.46 23.32
N SER A 268 3.66 18.58 22.68
CA SER A 268 2.75 18.96 21.61
C SER A 268 1.52 19.68 22.14
N LEU A 269 1.00 19.28 23.30
CA LEU A 269 -0.12 19.97 23.97
C LEU A 269 0.25 21.42 24.33
N LEU A 270 1.45 21.64 24.87
CA LEU A 270 1.93 23.00 25.20
C LEU A 270 2.08 23.93 23.98
N ARG A 271 2.19 23.38 22.78
CA ARG A 271 2.23 24.17 21.53
C ARG A 271 0.84 24.57 21.03
N HIS A 272 -0.20 23.83 21.39
CA HIS A 272 -1.55 23.96 20.84
C HIS A 272 -2.60 24.36 21.88
N CYS A 273 -2.32 24.13 23.17
CA CYS A 273 -3.21 24.43 24.28
C CYS A 273 -2.48 25.28 25.34
N ASP A 274 -3.24 25.92 26.21
CA ASP A 274 -2.71 26.52 27.44
C ASP A 274 -2.30 25.45 28.48
N ALA A 275 -1.65 25.87 29.55
CA ALA A 275 -1.19 24.95 30.61
C ALA A 275 -2.34 24.17 31.27
N ARG A 276 -3.53 24.79 31.38
CA ARG A 276 -4.73 24.16 31.95
C ARG A 276 -5.29 23.08 31.01
N GLY A 277 -5.35 23.34 29.69
CA GLY A 277 -5.73 22.36 28.68
C GLY A 277 -4.74 21.19 28.63
N ALA A 278 -3.44 21.49 28.68
CA ALA A 278 -2.39 20.46 28.76
C ALA A 278 -2.51 19.60 30.02
N ALA A 279 -2.83 20.19 31.17
CA ALA A 279 -3.05 19.48 32.42
C ALA A 279 -4.27 18.52 32.39
N ARG A 280 -5.39 18.96 31.78
CA ARG A 280 -6.57 18.11 31.58
C ARG A 280 -6.24 16.89 30.74
N TRP A 281 -5.52 17.08 29.64
CA TRP A 281 -5.11 16.00 28.75
C TRP A 281 -4.05 15.07 29.37
N ALA A 282 -3.08 15.63 30.12
CA ALA A 282 -2.10 14.85 30.86
C ALA A 282 -2.78 13.92 31.88
N ARG A 283 -3.81 14.41 32.57
CA ARG A 283 -4.63 13.60 33.49
C ARG A 283 -5.40 12.51 32.73
N HIS A 284 -6.06 12.85 31.63
CA HIS A 284 -6.81 11.88 30.83
C HIS A 284 -5.94 10.75 30.31
N CYS A 285 -4.72 11.05 29.85
CA CYS A 285 -3.74 10.07 29.36
C CYS A 285 -2.87 9.46 30.46
N ARG A 286 -3.15 9.73 31.75
CA ARG A 286 -2.41 9.20 32.91
C ARG A 286 -0.90 9.44 32.83
N VAL A 287 -0.50 10.63 32.38
CA VAL A 287 0.91 10.99 32.28
C VAL A 287 1.50 11.13 33.66
N PRO A 288 2.64 10.48 33.99
CA PRO A 288 3.26 10.58 35.31
C PRO A 288 3.63 12.03 35.67
N PRO A 289 3.41 12.47 36.92
CA PRO A 289 3.67 13.86 37.33
C PRO A 289 5.12 14.30 37.12
N GLU A 290 6.07 13.38 37.25
CA GLU A 290 7.51 13.63 37.04
C GLU A 290 7.86 14.00 35.58
N MET A 291 6.98 13.71 34.64
CA MET A 291 7.16 14.03 33.22
C MET A 291 6.52 15.39 32.83
N LEU A 292 5.80 16.01 33.75
CA LEU A 292 5.09 17.24 33.49
C LEU A 292 6.00 18.46 33.70
N PRO A 293 6.01 19.44 32.78
CA PRO A 293 6.58 20.74 33.05
C PRO A 293 5.88 21.41 34.26
N GLN A 294 6.63 22.19 35.03
CA GLN A 294 6.16 22.77 36.29
C GLN A 294 4.81 23.47 36.15
N ALA A 295 4.65 24.29 35.09
CA ALA A 295 3.39 25.00 34.82
C ALA A 295 2.17 24.08 34.63
N VAL A 296 2.37 22.91 34.00
CA VAL A 296 1.33 21.89 33.80
C VAL A 296 1.04 21.14 35.10
N ALA A 297 2.07 20.82 35.86
CA ALA A 297 1.93 20.15 37.17
C ALA A 297 1.17 21.03 38.18
N GLU A 298 1.44 22.34 38.21
CA GLU A 298 0.72 23.30 39.07
C GLU A 298 -0.77 23.40 38.68
N GLU A 299 -1.08 23.45 37.37
CA GLU A 299 -2.47 23.44 36.91
C GLU A 299 -3.16 22.09 37.18
N LEU A 300 -2.46 20.96 37.09
CA LEU A 300 -2.99 19.65 37.43
C LEU A 300 -3.37 19.58 38.93
N GLN A 301 -2.56 20.14 39.82
CA GLN A 301 -2.87 20.21 41.25
C GLN A 301 -4.13 21.08 41.49
N LYS A 302 -4.28 22.21 40.81
CA LYS A 302 -5.48 23.04 40.89
C LYS A 302 -6.73 22.31 40.40
N LEU A 303 -6.63 21.55 39.32
CA LEU A 303 -7.73 20.71 38.81
C LEU A 303 -8.15 19.62 39.81
N HIS A 304 -7.22 18.99 40.51
CA HIS A 304 -7.53 18.01 41.57
C HIS A 304 -8.28 18.62 42.76
N ILE A 305 -8.08 19.89 43.04
CA ILE A 305 -8.79 20.62 44.08
C ILE A 305 -10.21 21.01 43.61
N GLN A 306 -10.37 21.41 42.34
CA GLN A 306 -11.65 21.81 41.76
C GLN A 306 -12.61 20.64 41.52
N ASP A 307 -12.14 19.47 41.12
CA ASP A 307 -13.00 18.26 40.91
C ASP A 307 -13.70 17.78 42.20
N ARG A 308 -13.32 18.29 43.36
CA ARG A 308 -14.08 18.09 44.60
C ARG A 308 -15.30 18.99 44.76
N LEU A 309 -15.51 19.93 43.83
CA LEU A 309 -16.50 21.02 43.95
C LEU A 309 -17.44 21.22 42.76
N GLU A 310 -17.23 20.60 41.59
CA GLU A 310 -18.08 20.90 40.41
C GLU A 310 -18.47 19.65 39.61
N GLU A 311 -19.78 19.53 39.32
CA GLU A 311 -20.39 18.63 38.35
C GLU A 311 -20.08 19.08 36.91
N VAL A 312 -20.02 18.11 35.99
CA VAL A 312 -19.71 18.15 34.58
C VAL A 312 -20.26 19.38 33.81
N PRO A 313 -19.47 20.14 33.04
CA PRO A 313 -19.98 21.17 32.16
C PRO A 313 -20.74 20.56 30.97
N LYS A 314 -21.95 21.09 30.74
CA LYS A 314 -22.81 20.74 29.61
C LYS A 314 -22.15 21.15 28.29
N VAL A 315 -22.24 20.26 27.32
CA VAL A 315 -21.80 20.42 25.93
C VAL A 315 -22.52 21.60 25.28
N ASP A 316 -21.79 22.48 24.63
CA ASP A 316 -22.28 23.67 23.96
C ASP A 316 -23.22 23.36 22.78
N ASN A 317 -24.37 24.01 22.73
CA ASN A 317 -25.39 24.00 21.68
C ASN A 317 -24.92 24.55 20.31
N TYR A 318 -23.62 24.72 20.07
CA TYR A 318 -23.09 25.29 18.82
C TYR A 318 -23.10 24.31 17.63
N GLU A 319 -23.21 23.02 17.89
CA GLU A 319 -23.17 21.97 16.83
C GLU A 319 -24.52 21.72 16.16
N ALA A 320 -25.65 22.00 16.84
CA ALA A 320 -26.99 21.73 16.31
C ALA A 320 -27.37 22.54 15.05
N SER A 321 -26.80 23.75 14.88
CA SER A 321 -27.11 24.60 13.71
C SER A 321 -26.38 24.19 12.43
N LYS A 322 -25.24 23.51 12.54
CA LYS A 322 -24.43 23.05 11.38
C LYS A 322 -24.94 21.76 10.76
N LYS A 323 -25.68 20.94 11.49
CA LYS A 323 -26.23 19.66 10.99
C LYS A 323 -27.18 19.83 9.79
N LYS A 324 -27.83 21.00 9.64
CA LYS A 324 -28.77 21.30 8.52
C LYS A 324 -28.08 21.40 7.14
N ASP A 325 -26.77 21.62 7.10
CA ASP A 325 -26.00 21.78 5.87
C ASP A 325 -25.58 20.44 5.23
N TYR A 326 -25.75 19.33 5.97
CA TYR A 326 -25.38 17.99 5.55
C TYR A 326 -26.59 17.14 5.19
N TYR A 327 -26.33 16.06 4.44
CA TYR A 327 -27.32 15.04 4.16
C TYR A 327 -27.89 14.48 5.46
N GLN A 328 -29.19 14.28 5.50
CA GLN A 328 -29.90 13.69 6.62
C GLN A 328 -30.64 12.47 6.13
N ILE A 329 -30.44 11.34 6.79
CA ILE A 329 -31.15 10.09 6.46
C ILE A 329 -32.65 10.29 6.63
N PRO A 330 -33.50 9.92 5.63
CA PRO A 330 -34.94 10.26 5.65
C PRO A 330 -35.79 9.29 6.49
N ILE A 331 -35.22 8.18 6.96
CA ILE A 331 -35.96 7.21 7.80
C ILE A 331 -35.89 7.60 9.28
N PRO A 332 -36.92 7.25 10.09
CA PRO A 332 -36.91 7.50 11.51
C PRO A 332 -35.85 6.67 12.26
N ARG A 333 -35.37 7.17 13.41
CA ARG A 333 -34.33 6.50 14.21
C ARG A 333 -34.69 5.07 14.63
N GLU A 334 -35.96 4.83 14.88
CA GLU A 334 -36.49 3.50 15.24
C GLU A 334 -36.30 2.42 14.16
N ASN A 335 -36.10 2.84 12.92
CA ASN A 335 -35.84 1.94 11.79
C ASN A 335 -34.32 1.70 11.55
N ILE A 336 -33.47 2.21 12.43
CA ILE A 336 -32.03 1.95 12.43
C ILE A 336 -31.73 0.98 13.57
N HIS A 337 -31.39 -0.25 13.21
CA HIS A 337 -31.24 -1.37 14.15
C HIS A 337 -29.77 -1.73 14.34
N LEU A 338 -29.25 -1.61 15.58
CA LEU A 338 -27.94 -2.13 15.93
C LEU A 338 -28.09 -3.57 16.40
N LEU A 339 -27.48 -4.51 15.67
CA LEU A 339 -27.57 -5.96 15.91
C LEU A 339 -26.30 -6.45 16.56
N GLN A 340 -26.39 -6.94 17.79
CA GLN A 340 -25.27 -7.35 18.62
C GLN A 340 -25.25 -8.84 18.94
N THR A 341 -26.34 -9.56 18.66
CA THR A 341 -26.46 -10.99 18.83
C THR A 341 -26.91 -11.68 17.55
N TRP A 342 -26.58 -12.96 17.38
CA TRP A 342 -26.99 -13.72 16.20
C TRP A 342 -28.51 -13.90 16.10
N GLU A 343 -29.21 -13.95 17.22
CA GLU A 343 -30.68 -13.99 17.24
C GLU A 343 -31.31 -12.75 16.59
N GLU A 344 -30.77 -11.56 16.92
CA GLU A 344 -31.22 -10.30 16.32
C GLU A 344 -30.95 -10.24 14.82
N THR A 345 -29.90 -10.92 14.32
CA THR A 345 -29.56 -10.91 12.89
C THR A 345 -30.54 -11.70 12.02
N LEU A 346 -31.33 -12.62 12.57
CA LEU A 346 -32.24 -13.46 11.80
C LEU A 346 -33.23 -12.63 10.97
N ARG A 347 -33.82 -11.62 11.59
CA ARG A 347 -34.74 -10.69 10.87
C ARG A 347 -34.04 -9.96 9.72
N CYS A 348 -32.80 -9.56 9.93
CA CYS A 348 -31.99 -8.93 8.88
C CYS A 348 -31.79 -9.91 7.71
N TRP A 349 -31.41 -11.15 8.00
CA TRP A 349 -31.21 -12.18 6.96
C TRP A 349 -32.46 -12.43 6.13
N GLU A 350 -33.64 -12.62 6.80
CA GLU A 350 -34.90 -12.82 6.12
C GLU A 350 -35.26 -11.70 5.15
N LYS A 351 -34.95 -10.45 5.50
CA LYS A 351 -35.27 -9.28 4.67
C LYS A 351 -34.24 -9.01 3.58
N VAL A 352 -32.97 -9.11 3.92
CA VAL A 352 -31.85 -8.76 3.01
C VAL A 352 -31.70 -9.82 1.91
N LEU A 353 -31.92 -11.09 2.22
CA LEU A 353 -31.75 -12.20 1.27
C LEU A 353 -32.98 -12.48 0.40
N GLN A 354 -33.93 -11.54 0.30
CA GLN A 354 -35.06 -11.68 -0.61
C GLN A 354 -34.69 -11.32 -2.05
N ALA A 355 -35.13 -12.14 -3.00
CA ALA A 355 -34.93 -11.87 -4.42
C ALA A 355 -35.57 -10.53 -4.83
N GLY A 356 -34.87 -9.73 -5.60
CA GLY A 356 -35.28 -8.39 -6.05
C GLY A 356 -34.96 -7.26 -5.09
N GLN A 357 -34.34 -7.53 -3.94
CA GLN A 357 -33.87 -6.47 -3.03
C GLN A 357 -32.74 -5.67 -3.62
N VAL A 358 -32.73 -4.39 -3.26
CA VAL A 358 -31.60 -3.47 -3.47
C VAL A 358 -31.06 -3.12 -2.09
N VAL A 359 -29.80 -3.42 -1.85
CA VAL A 359 -29.16 -3.30 -0.54
C VAL A 359 -27.97 -2.35 -0.64
N GLY A 360 -27.99 -1.25 0.11
CA GLY A 360 -26.82 -0.39 0.33
C GLY A 360 -25.87 -1.07 1.32
N VAL A 361 -24.61 -1.22 0.97
CA VAL A 361 -23.61 -1.90 1.80
C VAL A 361 -22.41 -0.99 2.05
N ASP A 362 -22.06 -0.80 3.31
CA ASP A 362 -20.88 -0.09 3.74
C ASP A 362 -20.23 -0.76 4.96
N MET A 363 -19.01 -0.38 5.31
CA MET A 363 -18.25 -1.01 6.40
C MET A 363 -17.41 0.02 7.14
N GLU A 364 -17.38 -0.12 8.48
CA GLU A 364 -16.55 0.74 9.32
C GLU A 364 -15.52 -0.05 10.12
N TRP A 365 -14.35 0.56 10.27
CA TRP A 365 -13.24 0.01 11.03
C TRP A 365 -12.46 1.10 11.75
N LYS A 366 -11.79 0.72 12.83
CA LYS A 366 -10.88 1.63 13.51
C LYS A 366 -9.77 2.08 12.57
N PRO A 367 -9.54 3.38 12.38
CA PRO A 367 -8.46 3.90 11.56
C PRO A 367 -7.10 3.39 12.01
N SER A 368 -6.35 2.78 11.11
CA SER A 368 -5.06 2.16 11.44
C SER A 368 -3.90 3.15 11.53
N PHE A 369 -4.07 4.40 11.11
CA PHE A 369 -3.04 5.46 11.07
C PHE A 369 -1.63 4.97 10.68
N GLY A 370 -1.59 4.04 9.73
CA GLY A 370 -0.35 3.44 9.28
C GLY A 370 0.07 2.17 10.07
N MET A 371 -0.76 1.50 10.86
CA MET A 371 -0.47 0.18 11.45
C MET A 371 -0.25 -0.90 10.38
N VAL A 372 0.51 -1.95 10.69
CA VAL A 372 0.75 -3.08 9.76
C VAL A 372 -0.53 -3.88 9.61
N GLY A 373 -0.79 -4.32 8.38
CA GLY A 373 -1.97 -5.13 8.07
C GLY A 373 -3.18 -4.30 7.63
N LYS A 374 -4.18 -5.00 7.14
CA LYS A 374 -5.48 -4.40 6.81
C LYS A 374 -6.30 -4.24 8.08
N PRO A 375 -7.08 -3.15 8.20
CA PRO A 375 -7.95 -2.98 9.36
C PRO A 375 -9.00 -4.10 9.40
N ARG A 376 -9.43 -4.46 10.61
CA ARG A 376 -10.54 -5.40 10.81
C ARG A 376 -11.84 -4.61 10.81
N VAL A 377 -12.84 -5.11 10.09
CA VAL A 377 -14.18 -4.51 10.06
C VAL A 377 -14.82 -4.68 11.42
N ALA A 378 -15.26 -3.57 12.03
CA ALA A 378 -15.94 -3.54 13.32
C ALA A 378 -17.46 -3.46 13.17
N LEU A 379 -17.96 -2.85 12.10
CA LEU A 379 -19.38 -2.67 11.82
C LEU A 379 -19.65 -2.90 10.33
N LEU A 380 -20.70 -3.66 10.01
CA LEU A 380 -21.22 -3.86 8.66
C LEU A 380 -22.60 -3.23 8.57
N GLN A 381 -22.81 -2.35 7.62
CA GLN A 381 -24.07 -1.66 7.38
C GLN A 381 -24.80 -2.27 6.19
N LEU A 382 -26.09 -2.56 6.36
CA LEU A 382 -26.99 -3.06 5.33
C LEU A 382 -28.25 -2.19 5.31
N ALA A 383 -28.38 -1.32 4.31
CA ALA A 383 -29.51 -0.42 4.16
C ALA A 383 -30.55 -1.02 3.19
N LEU A 384 -31.79 -1.04 3.61
CA LEU A 384 -32.99 -1.29 2.79
C LEU A 384 -33.81 -0.01 2.71
N LYS A 385 -34.83 0.02 1.86
CA LYS A 385 -35.64 1.20 1.60
C LYS A 385 -36.25 1.81 2.87
N ASP A 386 -36.70 0.98 3.81
CA ASP A 386 -37.46 1.43 4.98
C ASP A 386 -36.70 1.24 6.30
N GLU A 387 -35.56 0.58 6.29
CA GLU A 387 -34.80 0.28 7.50
C GLU A 387 -33.31 0.05 7.21
N VAL A 388 -32.46 0.25 8.23
CA VAL A 388 -31.01 0.00 8.17
C VAL A 388 -30.62 -0.94 9.29
N PHE A 389 -29.82 -1.95 8.96
CA PHE A 389 -29.23 -2.89 9.89
C PHE A 389 -27.74 -2.62 10.04
N LEU A 390 -27.30 -2.44 11.28
CA LEU A 390 -25.90 -2.23 11.66
C LEU A 390 -25.43 -3.47 12.42
N LEU A 391 -24.69 -4.34 11.75
CA LEU A 391 -24.17 -5.57 12.35
C LEU A 391 -22.87 -5.30 13.09
N ASP A 392 -22.90 -5.46 14.42
CA ASP A 392 -21.72 -5.33 15.28
C ASP A 392 -20.80 -6.55 15.15
N LEU A 393 -19.90 -6.52 14.16
CA LEU A 393 -19.02 -7.65 13.89
C LEU A 393 -18.07 -7.97 15.05
N THR A 394 -17.75 -7.00 15.88
CA THR A 394 -16.90 -7.23 17.06
C THR A 394 -17.60 -8.19 18.01
N GLN A 395 -18.85 -7.91 18.39
CA GLN A 395 -19.61 -8.76 19.32
C GLN A 395 -20.08 -10.06 18.68
N LEU A 396 -20.56 -10.00 17.42
CA LEU A 396 -21.02 -11.19 16.70
C LEU A 396 -19.92 -12.23 16.49
N LEU A 397 -18.68 -11.79 16.21
CA LEU A 397 -17.57 -12.71 16.04
C LEU A 397 -17.08 -13.28 17.38
N GLU A 398 -17.08 -12.50 18.46
CA GLU A 398 -16.79 -12.97 19.81
C GLU A 398 -17.80 -14.04 20.26
N GLN A 399 -19.10 -13.80 20.03
CA GLN A 399 -20.17 -14.77 20.30
C GLN A 399 -19.98 -16.05 19.46
N ALA A 400 -19.74 -15.91 18.15
CA ALA A 400 -19.54 -17.06 17.25
C ALA A 400 -18.30 -17.90 17.65
N GLU A 401 -17.27 -17.27 18.18
CA GLU A 401 -16.09 -17.98 18.69
C GLU A 401 -16.40 -18.76 19.98
N ALA A 402 -17.15 -18.15 20.90
CA ALA A 402 -17.56 -18.77 22.15
C ALA A 402 -18.51 -19.95 21.93
N GLU A 403 -19.43 -19.87 20.98
CA GLU A 403 -20.43 -20.88 20.66
C GLU A 403 -19.93 -21.93 19.65
N GLY A 404 -18.75 -21.76 19.05
CA GLY A 404 -18.21 -22.65 18.01
C GLY A 404 -18.87 -22.50 16.63
N GLU A 405 -19.56 -21.41 16.38
CA GLU A 405 -20.37 -21.17 15.19
C GLU A 405 -19.68 -20.18 14.19
N LYS A 406 -18.39 -20.34 13.98
CA LYS A 406 -17.54 -19.44 13.16
C LYS A 406 -18.00 -19.31 11.70
N GLU A 407 -18.83 -20.23 11.20
CA GLU A 407 -19.29 -20.26 9.81
C GLU A 407 -20.53 -19.38 9.56
N LYS A 408 -21.20 -18.87 10.60
CA LYS A 408 -22.44 -18.07 10.44
C LYS A 408 -22.20 -16.81 9.57
N LEU A 409 -21.22 -15.99 9.92
CA LEU A 409 -20.92 -14.78 9.17
C LEU A 409 -20.43 -15.08 7.73
N PRO A 410 -19.46 -15.98 7.49
CA PRO A 410 -19.08 -16.37 6.13
C PRO A 410 -20.26 -16.83 5.29
N HIS A 411 -21.12 -17.67 5.85
CA HIS A 411 -22.30 -18.18 5.15
C HIS A 411 -23.26 -17.06 4.72
N PHE A 412 -23.60 -16.16 5.63
CA PHE A 412 -24.46 -15.02 5.33
C PHE A 412 -23.87 -14.12 4.22
N ILE A 413 -22.60 -13.74 4.36
CA ILE A 413 -21.92 -12.89 3.38
C ILE A 413 -21.83 -13.57 2.01
N GLN A 414 -21.53 -14.87 1.98
CA GLN A 414 -21.49 -15.62 0.72
C GLN A 414 -22.85 -15.67 0.06
N MET A 415 -23.91 -15.95 0.80
CA MET A 415 -25.29 -15.92 0.28
C MET A 415 -25.64 -14.55 -0.30
N LEU A 416 -25.37 -13.48 0.43
CA LEU A 416 -25.65 -12.11 -0.02
C LEU A 416 -24.90 -11.78 -1.31
N TYR A 417 -23.59 -12.03 -1.36
CA TYR A 417 -22.76 -11.60 -2.50
C TYR A 417 -22.85 -12.53 -3.72
N SER A 418 -23.20 -13.80 -3.57
CA SER A 418 -23.33 -14.75 -4.69
C SER A 418 -24.68 -14.69 -5.40
N ASP A 419 -25.74 -14.13 -4.77
CA ASP A 419 -27.07 -14.06 -5.37
C ASP A 419 -27.16 -12.88 -6.36
N ALA A 420 -27.38 -13.21 -7.65
CA ALA A 420 -27.57 -12.25 -8.73
C ALA A 420 -28.93 -11.52 -8.66
N ALA A 421 -29.91 -12.10 -7.99
CA ALA A 421 -31.26 -11.50 -7.84
C ALA A 421 -31.28 -10.35 -6.80
N ILE A 422 -30.23 -10.20 -6.00
CA ILE A 422 -30.07 -9.11 -5.03
C ILE A 422 -29.06 -8.11 -5.58
N ILE A 423 -29.41 -6.85 -5.66
CA ILE A 423 -28.49 -5.77 -6.06
C ILE A 423 -27.77 -5.24 -4.82
N LYS A 424 -26.45 -5.33 -4.79
CA LYS A 424 -25.60 -4.75 -3.74
C LYS A 424 -24.97 -3.46 -4.24
N LEU A 425 -25.27 -2.36 -3.57
CA LEU A 425 -24.72 -1.04 -3.84
C LEU A 425 -23.60 -0.74 -2.86
N GLY A 426 -22.49 -0.25 -3.35
CA GLY A 426 -21.38 0.19 -2.50
C GLY A 426 -20.55 1.27 -3.18
N TYR A 427 -19.53 1.78 -2.48
CA TYR A 427 -18.63 2.80 -3.00
C TYR A 427 -17.18 2.41 -2.74
N GLY A 428 -16.47 1.88 -3.78
CA GLY A 428 -15.10 1.39 -3.64
C GLY A 428 -15.00 0.02 -2.95
N MET A 429 -15.98 -0.85 -3.13
CA MET A 429 -16.20 -2.11 -2.43
C MET A 429 -15.01 -3.08 -2.36
N SER A 430 -14.08 -3.02 -3.32
CA SER A 430 -12.87 -3.89 -3.29
C SER A 430 -12.01 -3.63 -2.05
N GLY A 431 -11.96 -2.38 -1.55
CA GLY A 431 -11.30 -2.00 -0.30
C GLY A 431 -11.95 -2.66 0.91
N ASP A 432 -13.27 -2.57 0.99
CA ASP A 432 -14.10 -3.06 2.10
C ASP A 432 -14.03 -4.58 2.19
N LEU A 433 -14.19 -5.28 1.07
CA LEU A 433 -14.06 -6.73 0.98
C LEU A 433 -12.67 -7.23 1.36
N SER A 434 -11.63 -6.45 1.03
CA SER A 434 -10.28 -6.73 1.48
C SER A 434 -10.12 -6.65 2.99
N SER A 435 -10.79 -5.69 3.65
CA SER A 435 -10.80 -5.53 5.12
C SER A 435 -11.68 -6.61 5.77
N LEU A 436 -12.80 -6.97 5.14
CA LEU A 436 -13.66 -8.06 5.58
C LEU A 436 -12.93 -9.41 5.50
N ALA A 437 -12.17 -9.66 4.44
CA ALA A 437 -11.32 -10.86 4.30
C ALA A 437 -10.18 -10.91 5.34
N ALA A 438 -9.68 -9.75 5.79
CA ALA A 438 -8.73 -9.66 6.91
C ALA A 438 -9.40 -9.92 8.26
N THR A 439 -10.70 -9.63 8.38
CA THR A 439 -11.51 -9.88 9.57
C THR A 439 -11.87 -11.37 9.68
N CYS A 440 -12.28 -11.97 8.56
CA CYS A 440 -12.63 -13.38 8.48
C CYS A 440 -11.98 -14.02 7.25
N SER A 441 -11.00 -14.89 7.48
CA SER A 441 -10.21 -15.51 6.40
C SER A 441 -10.99 -16.40 5.44
N ALA A 442 -12.15 -16.92 5.87
CA ALA A 442 -13.07 -17.69 5.03
C ALA A 442 -13.68 -16.87 3.88
N LEU A 443 -13.62 -15.53 3.98
CA LEU A 443 -14.17 -14.59 3.00
C LEU A 443 -13.16 -14.11 1.93
N LYS A 444 -11.94 -14.68 1.88
CA LYS A 444 -10.88 -14.27 0.92
C LYS A 444 -11.28 -14.34 -0.56
N ASP A 445 -12.16 -15.26 -0.90
CA ASP A 445 -12.56 -15.50 -2.28
C ASP A 445 -13.91 -14.87 -2.64
N THR A 446 -14.56 -14.15 -1.73
CA THR A 446 -15.88 -13.52 -1.93
C THR A 446 -15.88 -12.58 -3.14
N GLU A 447 -14.83 -11.76 -3.31
CA GLU A 447 -14.71 -10.85 -4.45
C GLU A 447 -14.74 -11.55 -5.82
N LYS A 448 -14.30 -12.82 -5.90
CA LYS A 448 -14.30 -13.60 -7.15
C LYS A 448 -15.66 -14.19 -7.49
N GLN A 449 -16.54 -14.33 -6.51
CA GLN A 449 -17.84 -14.99 -6.62
C GLN A 449 -19.01 -14.01 -6.64
N MET A 450 -18.73 -12.70 -6.50
CA MET A 450 -19.76 -11.66 -6.45
C MET A 450 -20.60 -11.59 -7.72
N GLN A 451 -21.90 -11.46 -7.54
CA GLN A 451 -22.88 -11.20 -8.59
C GLN A 451 -23.83 -10.09 -8.12
N GLY A 452 -24.49 -9.40 -9.04
CA GLY A 452 -25.44 -8.34 -8.71
C GLY A 452 -24.85 -7.15 -7.96
N VAL A 453 -23.57 -6.83 -8.17
CA VAL A 453 -22.86 -5.76 -7.46
C VAL A 453 -22.74 -4.53 -8.35
N VAL A 454 -23.09 -3.38 -7.79
CA VAL A 454 -22.97 -2.04 -8.41
C VAL A 454 -22.07 -1.17 -7.54
N ASP A 455 -20.84 -0.90 -8.02
CA ASP A 455 -19.90 -0.01 -7.34
C ASP A 455 -20.05 1.43 -7.86
N LEU A 456 -20.64 2.30 -7.04
CA LEU A 456 -20.91 3.71 -7.38
C LEU A 456 -19.64 4.54 -7.57
N LEU A 457 -18.47 4.06 -7.16
CA LEU A 457 -17.19 4.71 -7.49
C LEU A 457 -16.93 4.70 -9.01
N ALA A 458 -17.48 3.74 -9.76
CA ALA A 458 -17.39 3.74 -11.21
C ALA A 458 -18.24 4.84 -11.85
N VAL A 459 -19.38 5.16 -11.23
CA VAL A 459 -20.28 6.26 -11.62
C VAL A 459 -19.65 7.61 -11.35
N ASP A 460 -19.11 7.80 -10.15
CA ASP A 460 -18.43 9.03 -9.71
C ASP A 460 -17.34 9.45 -10.71
N LYS A 461 -16.53 8.50 -11.17
CA LYS A 461 -15.50 8.75 -12.20
C LYS A 461 -16.04 9.16 -13.58
N GLN A 462 -17.27 8.82 -13.90
CA GLN A 462 -17.93 9.23 -15.15
C GLN A 462 -18.57 10.60 -15.03
N VAL A 463 -19.19 10.89 -13.89
CA VAL A 463 -19.82 12.18 -13.59
C VAL A 463 -18.78 13.30 -13.45
N ASP A 464 -17.64 13.04 -12.79
CA ASP A 464 -16.51 13.99 -12.72
C ASP A 464 -15.96 14.40 -14.11
N GLY A 465 -16.05 13.51 -15.10
CA GLY A 465 -15.63 13.79 -16.47
C GLY A 465 -16.56 14.74 -17.25
N LEU A 466 -17.76 14.99 -16.73
CA LEU A 466 -18.82 15.79 -17.40
C LEU A 466 -19.06 17.15 -16.77
N SER A 467 -18.52 17.41 -15.56
CA SER A 467 -18.67 18.72 -14.90
C SER A 467 -17.95 19.78 -15.72
N PRO A 468 -18.66 20.77 -16.30
CA PRO A 468 -18.01 21.95 -16.87
C PRO A 468 -17.28 22.66 -15.73
N GLU A 469 -16.09 23.19 -16.04
CA GLU A 469 -15.33 24.06 -15.15
C GLU A 469 -16.24 25.20 -14.67
N HIS A 470 -16.90 25.01 -13.55
CA HIS A 470 -17.64 26.10 -12.91
C HIS A 470 -16.69 26.94 -12.09
N SER A 471 -16.37 28.07 -12.72
CA SER A 471 -16.21 29.41 -12.18
C SER A 471 -15.80 29.51 -10.71
N HIS A 472 -14.56 29.90 -10.58
CA HIS A 472 -14.12 30.68 -9.45
C HIS A 472 -15.00 31.91 -9.30
N GLU A 473 -15.77 31.96 -8.21
CA GLU A 473 -15.90 33.17 -7.41
C GLU A 473 -16.77 32.89 -6.17
N GLU A 474 -16.21 33.34 -5.07
CA GLU A 474 -16.79 33.65 -3.77
C GLU A 474 -16.96 32.59 -2.68
N ARG A 475 -16.15 32.84 -1.67
CA ARG A 475 -16.34 32.70 -0.21
C ARG A 475 -15.97 31.43 0.49
N GLY A 476 -14.91 31.55 1.31
CA GLY A 476 -14.85 31.02 2.68
C GLY A 476 -14.54 29.54 2.77
N VAL A 477 -13.24 29.23 2.82
CA VAL A 477 -12.64 28.11 3.59
C VAL A 477 -13.55 26.90 3.84
N ARG A 478 -13.91 26.16 2.78
CA ARG A 478 -14.21 24.72 2.88
C ARG A 478 -13.29 24.00 1.90
N GLN A 479 -12.62 22.97 2.38
CA GLN A 479 -11.89 22.07 1.47
C GLN A 479 -12.89 21.42 0.52
N PRO A 480 -12.55 21.22 -0.79
CA PRO A 480 -13.44 20.55 -1.70
C PRO A 480 -13.73 19.12 -1.22
N GLU A 481 -15.01 18.77 -1.16
CA GLU A 481 -15.47 17.41 -0.86
C GLU A 481 -14.86 16.40 -1.81
N LYS A 482 -14.69 15.16 -1.39
CA LYS A 482 -14.10 14.07 -2.19
C LYS A 482 -14.79 12.75 -1.89
N GLY A 483 -14.76 11.84 -2.85
CA GLY A 483 -15.30 10.50 -2.68
C GLY A 483 -16.83 10.51 -2.54
N LEU A 484 -17.37 9.56 -1.75
CA LEU A 484 -18.82 9.40 -1.59
C LEU A 484 -19.55 10.70 -1.23
N SER A 485 -18.98 11.55 -0.35
CA SER A 485 -19.59 12.81 0.04
C SER A 485 -19.77 13.78 -1.14
N LEU A 486 -18.82 13.80 -2.09
CA LEU A 486 -18.94 14.59 -3.31
C LEU A 486 -20.06 14.04 -4.22
N LEU A 487 -20.13 12.72 -4.38
CA LEU A 487 -21.20 12.08 -5.17
C LEU A 487 -22.58 12.37 -4.55
N VAL A 488 -22.72 12.26 -3.23
CA VAL A 488 -23.95 12.61 -2.49
C VAL A 488 -24.32 14.07 -2.71
N GLN A 489 -23.35 14.99 -2.65
CA GLN A 489 -23.58 16.40 -2.89
C GLN A 489 -24.06 16.68 -4.33
N HIS A 490 -23.47 16.01 -5.33
CA HIS A 490 -23.85 16.20 -6.74
C HIS A 490 -25.24 15.63 -7.04
N VAL A 491 -25.58 14.47 -6.49
CA VAL A 491 -26.81 13.75 -6.81
C VAL A 491 -27.97 14.17 -5.89
N LEU A 492 -27.72 14.35 -4.59
CA LEU A 492 -28.74 14.62 -3.56
C LEU A 492 -28.72 16.07 -3.05
N GLY A 493 -27.72 16.89 -3.46
CA GLY A 493 -27.66 18.32 -3.19
C GLY A 493 -26.98 18.74 -1.88
N LYS A 494 -26.66 17.81 -0.97
CA LYS A 494 -25.95 18.06 0.28
C LYS A 494 -24.87 17.05 0.53
N PRO A 495 -23.67 17.44 1.04
CA PRO A 495 -22.59 16.50 1.34
C PRO A 495 -22.89 15.66 2.59
N LEU A 496 -22.21 14.51 2.75
CA LEU A 496 -22.21 13.74 3.97
C LEU A 496 -21.40 14.44 5.08
N ASP A 497 -21.87 14.33 6.31
CA ASP A 497 -21.10 14.73 7.49
C ASP A 497 -20.01 13.68 7.77
N LYS A 498 -18.74 14.01 7.58
CA LYS A 498 -17.59 13.10 7.76
C LYS A 498 -16.96 13.16 9.15
N THR A 499 -17.63 13.75 10.11
CA THR A 499 -17.13 13.96 11.46
C THR A 499 -16.76 12.65 12.16
N GLU A 500 -17.56 11.61 11.96
CA GLU A 500 -17.35 10.30 12.58
C GLU A 500 -16.54 9.30 11.72
N GLN A 501 -16.13 9.66 10.51
CA GLN A 501 -15.34 8.78 9.63
C GLN A 501 -14.04 8.26 10.28
N LEU A 502 -13.39 9.08 11.10
CA LEU A 502 -12.18 8.73 11.81
C LEU A 502 -12.46 8.30 13.27
N SER A 503 -13.64 7.81 13.58
CA SER A 503 -14.03 7.33 14.90
C SER A 503 -13.30 6.06 15.31
N ASN A 504 -13.27 5.78 16.61
CA ASN A 504 -12.85 4.49 17.11
C ASN A 504 -14.04 3.50 17.06
N TRP A 505 -14.22 2.85 15.91
CA TRP A 505 -15.32 1.92 15.66
C TRP A 505 -15.24 0.61 16.45
N GLU A 506 -14.13 0.31 17.13
CA GLU A 506 -13.99 -0.86 18.02
C GLU A 506 -14.48 -0.56 19.45
N LYS A 507 -14.64 0.72 19.82
CA LYS A 507 -15.12 1.11 21.14
C LYS A 507 -16.61 0.81 21.31
N ARG A 508 -17.00 0.26 22.48
CA ARG A 508 -18.40 -0.01 22.83
C ARG A 508 -18.77 0.67 24.14
N PRO A 509 -20.06 1.12 24.30
CA PRO A 509 -21.11 1.17 23.27
C PRO A 509 -20.81 2.21 22.19
N LEU A 510 -21.40 2.05 20.99
CA LEU A 510 -21.36 3.07 19.94
C LEU A 510 -22.17 4.29 20.39
N ARG A 511 -21.68 5.48 20.06
CA ARG A 511 -22.42 6.73 20.28
C ARG A 511 -23.52 6.88 19.25
N GLU A 512 -24.54 7.69 19.57
CA GLU A 512 -25.65 7.95 18.67
C GLU A 512 -25.19 8.58 17.34
N GLU A 513 -24.22 9.48 17.38
CA GLU A 513 -23.62 10.10 16.20
C GLU A 513 -22.94 9.07 15.29
N GLN A 514 -22.28 8.06 15.84
CA GLN A 514 -21.70 6.97 15.08
C GLN A 514 -22.77 6.11 14.42
N ILE A 515 -23.85 5.80 15.14
CA ILE A 515 -24.99 5.02 14.61
C ILE A 515 -25.63 5.73 13.42
N LEU A 516 -25.91 7.02 13.56
CA LEU A 516 -26.51 7.85 12.51
C LEU A 516 -25.58 8.01 11.31
N TYR A 517 -24.28 8.21 11.56
CA TYR A 517 -23.27 8.31 10.53
C TYR A 517 -23.21 7.03 9.70
N ALA A 518 -23.03 5.87 10.33
CA ALA A 518 -22.94 4.58 9.66
C ALA A 518 -24.21 4.23 8.87
N ALA A 519 -25.37 4.54 9.42
CA ALA A 519 -26.64 4.37 8.73
C ALA A 519 -26.76 5.26 7.49
N SER A 520 -26.30 6.51 7.59
CA SER A 520 -26.38 7.49 6.50
C SER A 520 -25.46 7.12 5.33
N ASP A 521 -24.24 6.61 5.59
CA ASP A 521 -23.27 6.23 4.57
C ASP A 521 -23.79 5.03 3.73
N ALA A 522 -24.46 4.05 4.35
CA ALA A 522 -25.07 2.94 3.62
C ALA A 522 -26.39 3.34 2.93
N TYR A 523 -27.23 4.15 3.59
CA TYR A 523 -28.55 4.51 3.06
C TYR A 523 -28.49 5.46 1.86
N CYS A 524 -27.57 6.42 1.86
CA CYS A 524 -27.40 7.35 0.75
C CYS A 524 -27.11 6.65 -0.58
N LEU A 525 -26.54 5.45 -0.56
CA LEU A 525 -26.29 4.64 -1.76
C LEU A 525 -27.60 4.25 -2.46
N LEU A 526 -28.65 3.94 -1.69
CA LEU A 526 -29.98 3.64 -2.24
C LEU A 526 -30.59 4.86 -2.93
N GLU A 527 -30.56 6.02 -2.28
CA GLU A 527 -31.12 7.24 -2.84
C GLU A 527 -30.36 7.70 -4.09
N ILE A 528 -29.01 7.60 -4.07
CA ILE A 528 -28.19 7.87 -5.25
C ILE A 528 -28.61 6.93 -6.39
N TYR A 529 -28.67 5.63 -6.15
CA TYR A 529 -29.03 4.64 -7.16
C TYR A 529 -30.43 4.89 -7.73
N GLU A 530 -31.41 5.16 -6.85
CA GLU A 530 -32.78 5.49 -7.26
C GLU A 530 -32.84 6.76 -8.13
N ARG A 531 -32.07 7.80 -7.76
CA ARG A 531 -32.00 9.06 -8.51
C ARG A 531 -31.35 8.86 -9.87
N LEU A 532 -30.25 8.11 -9.94
CA LEU A 532 -29.56 7.80 -11.19
C LEU A 532 -30.43 6.94 -12.12
N CYS A 533 -31.24 6.02 -11.60
CA CYS A 533 -32.17 5.21 -12.37
C CYS A 533 -33.37 6.02 -12.92
N LYS A 534 -33.80 7.07 -12.18
CA LYS A 534 -34.91 7.91 -12.63
C LYS A 534 -34.54 8.85 -13.77
N ASP A 535 -33.32 9.37 -13.78
CA ASP A 535 -32.86 10.36 -14.76
C ASP A 535 -31.37 10.15 -15.11
N PRO A 536 -31.04 9.05 -15.80
CA PRO A 536 -29.65 8.74 -16.14
C PRO A 536 -28.99 9.75 -17.07
N GLU A 537 -29.79 10.36 -17.98
CA GLU A 537 -29.28 11.28 -19.00
C GLU A 537 -28.73 12.59 -18.37
N SER A 538 -29.36 13.08 -17.29
CA SER A 538 -28.90 14.28 -16.57
C SER A 538 -27.53 14.11 -15.94
N PHE A 539 -27.11 12.86 -15.72
CA PHE A 539 -25.79 12.51 -15.16
C PHE A 539 -24.83 11.96 -16.25
N GLY A 540 -25.19 12.09 -17.55
CA GLY A 540 -24.38 11.61 -18.67
C GLY A 540 -24.23 10.09 -18.74
N LEU A 541 -25.15 9.35 -18.15
CA LEU A 541 -25.19 7.90 -18.14
C LEU A 541 -26.11 7.37 -19.24
N GLY A 542 -25.77 6.22 -19.83
CA GLY A 542 -26.62 5.58 -20.85
C GLY A 542 -27.93 5.09 -20.26
N SER A 543 -28.96 4.93 -21.10
CA SER A 543 -30.32 4.53 -20.72
C SER A 543 -30.44 3.16 -20.06
N ASP A 544 -29.38 2.34 -20.12
CA ASP A 544 -29.32 1.02 -19.48
C ASP A 544 -28.21 0.98 -18.41
N LEU A 545 -28.54 1.57 -17.24
CA LEU A 545 -27.66 1.70 -16.10
C LEU A 545 -27.22 0.34 -15.54
N THR A 546 -28.13 -0.65 -15.55
CA THR A 546 -27.85 -1.96 -14.95
C THR A 546 -26.85 -2.76 -15.77
N GLU A 547 -26.94 -2.75 -17.11
CA GLU A 547 -25.94 -3.37 -17.98
C GLU A 547 -24.62 -2.58 -18.01
N SER A 548 -24.68 -1.28 -17.99
CA SER A 548 -23.47 -0.40 -18.01
C SER A 548 -22.66 -0.49 -16.71
N LEU A 549 -23.31 -0.73 -15.57
CA LEU A 549 -22.69 -0.78 -14.23
C LEU A 549 -22.35 -2.21 -13.79
N MET A 550 -23.12 -3.23 -14.21
CA MET A 550 -22.83 -4.64 -13.95
C MET A 550 -21.83 -5.26 -14.93
N GLY A 551 -21.65 -4.68 -16.08
CA GLY A 551 -20.96 -5.29 -17.20
C GLY A 551 -19.54 -4.80 -17.44
N LYS A 552 -18.55 -5.18 -16.65
CA LYS A 552 -17.13 -5.37 -17.07
C LYS A 552 -16.31 -6.09 -16.00
N GLN A 553 -16.79 -7.19 -15.50
CA GLN A 553 -15.88 -8.14 -14.86
C GLN A 553 -15.24 -9.05 -15.92
N SER A 554 -13.92 -8.92 -16.03
CA SER A 554 -12.97 -9.84 -16.66
C SER A 554 -13.17 -10.21 -18.14
N LYS A 555 -12.53 -9.48 -19.03
CA LYS A 555 -11.78 -10.12 -20.13
C LYS A 555 -10.34 -9.62 -20.13
N LYS A 556 -9.44 -10.45 -19.60
CA LYS A 556 -8.00 -10.31 -19.86
C LYS A 556 -7.78 -10.31 -21.36
N PRO A 557 -7.02 -9.38 -21.95
CA PRO A 557 -6.71 -9.42 -23.38
C PRO A 557 -5.69 -10.53 -23.62
N ARG A 558 -6.14 -11.54 -24.35
CA ARG A 558 -5.26 -12.51 -24.98
C ARG A 558 -4.90 -12.04 -26.38
N ALA A 559 -3.59 -11.93 -26.62
CA ALA A 559 -2.88 -12.07 -27.90
C ALA A 559 -3.16 -11.13 -29.06
N LYS A 560 -2.07 -10.49 -29.45
CA LYS A 560 -1.76 -9.85 -30.73
C LYS A 560 -2.29 -10.62 -31.95
N LYS A 561 -2.99 -9.91 -32.84
CA LYS A 561 -2.88 -10.17 -34.28
C LYS A 561 -2.76 -8.84 -34.99
N GLN A 562 -1.68 -8.73 -35.75
CA GLN A 562 -1.49 -7.72 -36.81
C GLN A 562 -2.57 -7.94 -37.87
N LEU A 563 -3.11 -6.85 -38.46
CA LEU A 563 -3.19 -6.72 -39.91
C LEU A 563 -3.72 -5.33 -40.32
N ASN A 564 -2.92 -4.74 -41.17
CA ASN A 564 -3.17 -3.93 -42.35
C ASN A 564 -4.07 -2.68 -42.34
N LYS A 565 -3.41 -1.64 -42.78
CA LYS A 565 -3.91 -0.42 -43.46
C LYS A 565 -4.95 -0.74 -44.53
N GLN A 566 -5.99 0.07 -44.59
CA GLN A 566 -6.50 0.60 -45.89
C GLN A 566 -7.27 1.89 -45.64
N GLU A 567 -7.05 2.82 -46.54
CA GLU A 567 -7.48 4.21 -46.60
C GLU A 567 -8.95 4.39 -47.01
N ALA A 568 -9.57 5.47 -46.49
CA ALA A 568 -10.49 6.45 -47.11
C ALA A 568 -11.88 5.97 -47.58
N PRO A 569 -12.88 6.84 -47.79
CA PRO A 569 -12.92 8.31 -47.76
C PRO A 569 -14.15 8.93 -47.05
N SER A 570 -14.08 10.23 -46.82
CA SER A 570 -15.16 11.12 -46.39
C SER A 570 -16.32 11.21 -47.40
N PRO A 571 -17.53 11.65 -46.95
CA PRO A 571 -18.04 12.89 -47.49
C PRO A 571 -18.81 13.82 -46.51
N SER A 572 -18.49 15.08 -46.66
CA SER A 572 -19.31 16.31 -46.74
C SER A 572 -20.64 16.39 -46.00
N GLY A 573 -20.78 17.29 -45.04
CA GLY A 573 -21.36 18.63 -45.22
C GLY A 573 -22.75 18.78 -44.63
N GLN A 574 -22.89 19.61 -43.61
CA GLN A 574 -23.80 20.77 -43.64
C GLN A 574 -23.70 21.57 -42.33
N GLU A 575 -23.53 22.86 -42.53
CA GLU A 575 -23.44 23.92 -41.52
C GLU A 575 -24.80 24.15 -40.84
N PHE A 576 -24.76 24.40 -39.51
CA PHE A 576 -25.73 25.32 -38.88
C PHE A 576 -24.96 26.32 -37.98
N GLN A 577 -25.09 27.59 -38.34
CA GLN A 577 -24.51 28.73 -37.67
C GLN A 577 -25.34 29.11 -36.41
N GLY A 578 -24.70 29.26 -35.26
CA GLY A 578 -25.18 29.99 -34.08
C GLY A 578 -23.99 30.69 -33.42
N PRO A 579 -24.15 31.80 -32.65
CA PRO A 579 -23.19 32.90 -32.63
C PRO A 579 -21.90 32.62 -31.89
N ARG A 580 -20.80 33.09 -32.52
CA ARG A 580 -19.41 33.04 -32.05
C ARG A 580 -19.25 33.77 -30.70
N MET A 581 -18.79 33.07 -29.70
CA MET A 581 -17.88 33.60 -28.68
C MET A 581 -16.44 33.23 -29.10
N GLU A 582 -15.56 34.20 -29.10
CA GLU A 582 -14.17 34.04 -29.51
C GLU A 582 -13.44 33.10 -28.53
N PRO A 583 -12.72 32.07 -29.00
CA PRO A 583 -11.85 31.28 -28.15
C PRO A 583 -10.59 32.10 -27.85
N SER A 584 -10.25 32.23 -26.57
CA SER A 584 -8.95 32.70 -26.12
C SER A 584 -7.86 31.93 -26.87
N ARG A 585 -6.94 32.67 -27.50
CA ARG A 585 -5.81 32.11 -28.26
C ARG A 585 -5.07 31.08 -27.37
N PRO A 586 -4.81 29.87 -27.89
CA PRO A 586 -3.94 28.94 -27.19
C PRO A 586 -2.58 29.60 -26.92
N PRO A 587 -1.97 29.38 -25.77
CA PRO A 587 -0.64 29.92 -25.48
C PRO A 587 0.33 29.53 -26.59
N ALA A 588 1.26 30.44 -26.94
CA ALA A 588 2.26 30.18 -27.97
C ALA A 588 3.02 28.87 -27.68
N PRO A 589 3.37 28.05 -28.67
CA PRO A 589 4.11 26.83 -28.48
C PRO A 589 5.49 27.13 -27.86
N ILE A 590 5.86 26.41 -26.79
CA ILE A 590 7.11 26.56 -26.07
C ILE A 590 8.06 25.43 -26.48
N SER A 591 9.34 25.76 -26.69
CA SER A 591 10.39 24.76 -26.89
C SER A 591 10.68 23.99 -25.60
N PRO A 592 10.98 22.67 -25.67
CA PRO A 592 11.37 21.90 -24.48
C PRO A 592 12.56 22.50 -23.73
N GLN A 593 13.47 23.18 -24.42
CA GLN A 593 14.66 23.82 -23.85
C GLN A 593 14.33 25.07 -23.02
N GLU A 594 13.22 25.74 -23.34
CA GLU A 594 12.70 26.92 -22.63
C GLU A 594 11.78 26.55 -21.48
N PHE A 595 11.27 25.31 -21.45
CA PHE A 595 10.38 24.83 -20.42
C PHE A 595 11.18 24.21 -19.25
N SER A 596 11.11 24.85 -18.09
CA SER A 596 11.83 24.41 -16.88
C SER A 596 10.88 24.00 -15.78
N VAL A 597 11.13 22.82 -15.18
CA VAL A 597 10.29 22.26 -14.14
C VAL A 597 11.09 21.79 -12.93
N VAL A 598 10.44 21.73 -11.77
CA VAL A 598 10.91 21.00 -10.60
C VAL A 598 9.91 19.87 -10.29
N CYS A 599 10.40 18.64 -10.28
CA CYS A 599 9.59 17.46 -10.00
C CYS A 599 9.74 17.07 -8.52
N ASP A 600 8.60 16.85 -7.88
CA ASP A 600 8.53 16.30 -6.54
C ASP A 600 9.18 14.90 -6.48
N ASN A 601 9.66 14.50 -5.28
CA ASN A 601 10.36 13.25 -5.06
C ASN A 601 9.57 11.99 -5.47
N MET A 602 8.24 12.04 -5.50
CA MET A 602 7.40 10.93 -5.97
C MET A 602 7.33 10.81 -7.51
N LEU A 603 7.76 11.83 -8.26
CA LEU A 603 7.68 11.90 -9.72
C LEU A 603 9.04 11.69 -10.42
N GLN A 604 9.97 10.97 -9.80
CA GLN A 604 11.32 10.68 -10.33
C GLN A 604 11.29 10.09 -11.75
N GLY A 605 10.33 9.17 -12.00
CA GLY A 605 10.17 8.55 -13.32
C GLY A 605 9.74 9.53 -14.40
N LEU A 606 8.78 10.41 -14.09
CA LEU A 606 8.33 11.50 -14.96
C LEU A 606 9.47 12.47 -15.27
N GLY A 607 10.21 12.90 -14.24
CA GLY A 607 11.28 13.86 -14.41
C GLY A 607 12.41 13.35 -15.30
N ARG A 608 12.80 12.07 -15.15
CA ARG A 608 13.78 11.44 -16.07
C ARG A 608 13.24 11.38 -17.51
N TYR A 609 11.97 11.06 -17.68
CA TYR A 609 11.34 11.00 -19.00
C TYR A 609 11.31 12.37 -19.68
N LEU A 610 10.94 13.45 -18.96
CA LEU A 610 10.94 14.81 -19.46
C LEU A 610 12.36 15.29 -19.85
N ARG A 611 13.41 14.92 -19.08
CA ARG A 611 14.80 15.18 -19.45
C ARG A 611 15.17 14.52 -20.79
N CYS A 612 14.76 13.28 -21.00
CA CYS A 612 14.98 12.61 -22.28
C CYS A 612 14.32 13.35 -23.47
N LEU A 613 13.26 14.13 -23.21
CA LEU A 613 12.57 14.95 -24.21
C LEU A 613 13.11 16.38 -24.31
N GLY A 614 14.25 16.69 -23.67
CA GLY A 614 14.92 17.99 -23.75
C GLY A 614 14.48 19.03 -22.72
N VAL A 615 13.52 18.72 -21.84
CA VAL A 615 13.03 19.64 -20.81
C VAL A 615 14.06 19.83 -19.69
N ASP A 616 14.18 21.06 -19.18
CA ASP A 616 15.03 21.36 -18.03
C ASP A 616 14.34 20.95 -16.72
N VAL A 617 14.76 19.82 -16.15
CA VAL A 617 14.14 19.23 -14.96
C VAL A 617 15.06 19.23 -13.77
N ARG A 618 14.60 19.81 -12.67
CA ARG A 618 15.19 19.63 -11.32
C ARG A 618 14.41 18.54 -10.60
N LEU A 619 15.08 17.55 -10.04
CA LEU A 619 14.45 16.50 -9.24
C LEU A 619 14.72 16.77 -7.77
N LEU A 620 13.72 16.71 -6.92
CA LEU A 620 13.92 16.64 -5.47
C LEU A 620 14.50 15.29 -5.08
N ASP A 621 15.41 15.29 -4.12
CA ASP A 621 15.91 14.07 -3.52
C ASP A 621 14.82 13.43 -2.64
N ASN A 622 14.91 12.11 -2.43
CA ASN A 622 13.92 11.38 -1.65
C ASN A 622 13.83 11.85 -0.18
N GLU A 623 14.84 12.53 0.31
CA GLU A 623 14.91 13.07 1.68
C GLU A 623 14.48 14.54 1.77
N ASP A 624 14.31 15.20 0.63
CA ASP A 624 13.89 16.59 0.59
C ASP A 624 12.42 16.75 0.99
N ASP A 625 12.14 17.79 1.78
CA ASP A 625 10.76 18.22 2.06
C ASP A 625 10.15 18.81 0.78
N HIS A 626 8.87 18.51 0.52
CA HIS A 626 8.13 19.07 -0.61
C HIS A 626 8.20 20.60 -0.70
N ARG A 627 8.34 21.32 0.41
CA ARG A 627 8.51 22.78 0.46
C ARG A 627 9.72 23.28 -0.31
N LYS A 628 10.77 22.47 -0.41
CA LYS A 628 11.97 22.79 -1.19
C LYS A 628 11.68 22.97 -2.67
N ALA A 629 10.63 22.27 -3.20
CA ALA A 629 10.15 22.51 -4.57
C ALA A 629 9.67 23.94 -4.78
N ALA A 630 8.97 24.52 -3.78
CA ALA A 630 8.49 25.90 -3.87
C ALA A 630 9.62 26.92 -3.77
N GLU A 631 10.69 26.62 -2.99
CA GLU A 631 11.88 27.46 -2.92
C GLU A 631 12.61 27.49 -4.24
N ILE A 632 12.88 26.33 -4.84
CA ILE A 632 13.52 26.20 -6.16
C ILE A 632 12.66 26.87 -7.24
N ALA A 633 11.35 26.64 -7.23
CA ALA A 633 10.43 27.23 -8.20
C ALA A 633 10.43 28.77 -8.16
N ARG A 634 10.50 29.37 -6.97
CA ARG A 634 10.57 30.83 -6.79
C ARG A 634 11.92 31.40 -7.20
N GLN A 635 13.02 30.71 -6.88
CA GLN A 635 14.38 31.16 -7.17
C GLN A 635 14.71 31.05 -8.67
N GLU A 636 14.32 29.92 -9.29
CA GLU A 636 14.73 29.59 -10.66
C GLU A 636 13.57 29.78 -11.68
N GLY A 637 12.40 30.24 -11.26
CA GLY A 637 11.26 30.48 -12.15
C GLY A 637 10.63 29.20 -12.71
N ARG A 638 10.80 28.04 -12.05
CA ARG A 638 10.36 26.72 -12.55
C ARG A 638 8.89 26.44 -12.23
N VAL A 639 8.28 25.58 -13.04
CA VAL A 639 6.95 25.02 -12.79
C VAL A 639 7.10 23.80 -11.86
N ILE A 640 6.30 23.73 -10.79
CA ILE A 640 6.29 22.58 -9.89
C ILE A 640 5.40 21.49 -10.49
N LEU A 641 5.95 20.27 -10.59
CA LEU A 641 5.18 19.05 -10.88
C LEU A 641 5.11 18.22 -9.61
N THR A 642 3.92 17.98 -9.10
CA THR A 642 3.67 17.21 -7.88
C THR A 642 2.40 16.39 -8.01
N SER A 643 2.03 15.62 -7.00
CA SER A 643 0.80 14.82 -6.98
C SER A 643 0.23 14.68 -5.58
N GLY A 644 -1.08 14.56 -5.48
CA GLY A 644 -1.76 14.31 -4.20
C GLY A 644 -1.72 15.50 -3.22
N LEU A 645 -1.59 15.19 -1.92
CA LEU A 645 -1.66 16.18 -0.84
C LEU A 645 -0.69 17.37 -0.94
N PRO A 646 0.59 17.20 -1.37
CA PRO A 646 1.52 18.33 -1.49
C PRO A 646 1.08 19.41 -2.49
N TYR A 647 0.26 19.06 -3.48
CA TYR A 647 -0.17 20.00 -4.52
C TYR A 647 -0.82 21.27 -3.96
N GLN A 648 -1.76 21.14 -3.04
CA GLN A 648 -2.47 22.29 -2.46
C GLN A 648 -1.53 23.23 -1.71
N THR A 649 -0.63 22.65 -0.91
CA THR A 649 0.36 23.41 -0.14
C THR A 649 1.36 24.12 -1.04
N LEU A 650 1.83 23.45 -2.10
CA LEU A 650 2.82 24.02 -3.02
C LEU A 650 2.20 25.06 -3.96
N ARG A 651 0.98 24.84 -4.42
CA ARG A 651 0.24 25.80 -5.26
C ARG A 651 0.07 27.14 -4.56
N SER A 652 -0.22 27.16 -3.25
CA SER A 652 -0.37 28.39 -2.50
C SER A 652 0.94 29.18 -2.30
N GLN A 653 2.10 28.55 -2.52
CA GLN A 653 3.43 29.14 -2.33
C GLN A 653 4.06 29.69 -3.60
N VAL A 654 3.48 29.42 -4.76
CA VAL A 654 3.96 29.88 -6.07
C VAL A 654 2.82 30.56 -6.84
N GLY A 655 3.14 31.40 -7.83
CA GLY A 655 2.16 32.09 -8.64
C GLY A 655 1.22 31.14 -9.42
N GLU A 656 0.07 31.66 -9.85
CA GLU A 656 -0.92 30.90 -10.61
C GLU A 656 -0.31 30.29 -11.87
N GLY A 657 -0.68 29.05 -12.21
CA GLY A 657 -0.13 28.31 -13.33
C GLY A 657 1.28 27.72 -13.10
N ARG A 658 1.94 28.00 -11.98
CA ARG A 658 3.29 27.51 -11.67
C ARG A 658 3.34 26.23 -10.83
N CYS A 659 2.22 25.61 -10.55
CA CYS A 659 2.15 24.30 -9.90
C CYS A 659 1.13 23.44 -10.63
N PHE A 660 1.54 22.25 -11.05
CA PHE A 660 0.71 21.31 -11.80
C PHE A 660 0.61 19.96 -11.10
N SER A 661 -0.63 19.46 -10.97
CA SER A 661 -0.90 18.15 -10.37
C SER A 661 -0.88 17.06 -11.44
N VAL A 662 -0.04 16.05 -11.21
CA VAL A 662 0.13 14.90 -12.12
C VAL A 662 -0.53 13.66 -11.51
N ASN A 663 -1.24 12.88 -12.33
CA ASN A 663 -1.86 11.65 -11.87
C ASN A 663 -0.81 10.53 -11.70
N CYS A 664 -0.56 10.11 -10.43
CA CYS A 664 0.41 9.06 -10.11
C CYS A 664 0.01 7.65 -10.55
N SER A 665 -1.26 7.41 -10.89
CA SER A 665 -1.71 6.10 -11.38
C SER A 665 -1.29 5.83 -12.83
N GLN A 666 -0.92 6.87 -13.56
CA GLN A 666 -0.47 6.78 -14.97
C GLN A 666 1.02 6.43 -15.06
N LYS A 667 1.42 5.81 -16.17
CA LYS A 667 2.83 5.57 -16.48
C LYS A 667 3.56 6.88 -16.78
N ALA A 668 4.86 6.94 -16.49
CA ALA A 668 5.70 8.14 -16.72
C ALA A 668 5.57 8.75 -18.12
N LYS A 669 5.36 7.92 -19.16
CA LYS A 669 5.13 8.36 -20.54
C LYS A 669 3.81 9.13 -20.68
N GLU A 670 2.75 8.65 -20.07
CA GLU A 670 1.41 9.26 -20.12
C GLU A 670 1.39 10.56 -19.32
N GLN A 671 2.06 10.55 -18.16
CA GLN A 671 2.26 11.76 -17.34
C GLN A 671 3.02 12.84 -18.11
N ALA A 672 4.09 12.48 -18.84
CA ALA A 672 4.85 13.42 -19.65
C ALA A 672 4.00 14.01 -20.79
N LEU A 673 3.20 13.19 -21.47
CA LEU A 673 2.28 13.67 -22.50
C LEU A 673 1.24 14.65 -21.93
N GLN A 674 0.72 14.40 -20.74
CA GLN A 674 -0.21 15.29 -20.05
C GLN A 674 0.45 16.65 -19.75
N VAL A 675 1.67 16.66 -19.21
CA VAL A 675 2.43 17.88 -18.91
C VAL A 675 2.74 18.68 -20.20
N LEU A 676 3.29 18.03 -21.21
CA LEU A 676 3.64 18.68 -22.49
C LEU A 676 2.41 19.29 -23.17
N LYS A 677 1.28 18.57 -23.16
CA LYS A 677 0.01 19.06 -23.72
C LYS A 677 -0.54 20.25 -22.94
N HIS A 678 -0.52 20.20 -21.60
CA HIS A 678 -1.03 21.27 -20.75
C HIS A 678 -0.26 22.59 -20.95
N PHE A 679 1.06 22.52 -21.05
CA PHE A 679 1.93 23.69 -21.22
C PHE A 679 2.24 24.02 -22.69
N ASN A 680 1.58 23.36 -23.66
CA ASN A 680 1.81 23.50 -25.09
C ASN A 680 3.30 23.39 -25.49
N VAL A 681 4.02 22.43 -24.91
CA VAL A 681 5.43 22.19 -25.22
C VAL A 681 5.53 21.28 -26.45
N GLN A 682 6.19 21.75 -27.48
CA GLN A 682 6.36 21.00 -28.74
C GLN A 682 7.76 20.39 -28.80
N VAL A 683 7.82 19.06 -28.81
CA VAL A 683 9.07 18.28 -28.85
C VAL A 683 9.39 17.89 -30.29
N SER A 684 10.58 18.21 -30.77
CA SER A 684 11.13 17.77 -32.05
C SER A 684 12.10 16.58 -31.88
N LEU A 685 12.46 15.93 -32.99
CA LEU A 685 13.44 14.84 -32.95
C LEU A 685 14.84 15.32 -32.46
N GLY A 686 15.17 16.59 -32.70
CA GLY A 686 16.43 17.18 -32.23
C GLY A 686 16.51 17.43 -30.71
N ASP A 687 15.34 17.47 -30.04
CA ASP A 687 15.29 17.69 -28.59
C ASP A 687 15.49 16.38 -27.80
N ILE A 688 15.26 15.22 -28.45
CA ILE A 688 15.36 13.91 -27.80
C ILE A 688 16.83 13.63 -27.45
N PHE A 689 17.08 13.36 -26.16
CA PHE A 689 18.42 13.16 -25.58
C PHE A 689 19.38 14.37 -25.75
N SER A 690 18.85 15.57 -25.95
CA SER A 690 19.64 16.81 -25.98
C SER A 690 20.19 17.22 -24.63
N ARG A 691 19.71 16.64 -23.52
CA ARG A 691 20.19 16.89 -22.16
C ARG A 691 20.64 15.58 -21.49
N CYS A 692 21.68 15.66 -20.63
CA CYS A 692 22.12 14.54 -19.77
C CYS A 692 21.01 14.08 -18.84
N GLN A 693 20.95 12.76 -18.65
CA GLN A 693 19.98 12.11 -17.74
C GLN A 693 20.25 12.42 -16.28
#